data_f4ddd3609fe77c4c52f01fb86194b415
#
_entry.id   f4ddd3609fe77c4c52f01fb86194b415
#
_cell.length_a   1.000
_cell.length_b   1.000
_cell.length_c   1.000
_cell.angle_alpha   90.00
_cell.angle_beta   90.00
_cell.angle_gamma   90.00
#
_symmetry.space_group_name_H-M   'P 1'
#
loop_
_entity.id
_entity.type
_entity.pdbx_description
1 polymer ?
#
loop_
_entity_poly.entity_id
_entity_poly.type
_entity_poly.pdbx_seq_one_letter_code
_entity_poly.pdbx_strand_id
1 'polypeptide(L)'
;MIRIFIVLFALIFTFPFQNSVYSQDTTPSDSLSLESIFLEPMIPGIRPSLRSFSADQQSIYISWNDSAYYDTGLYELSLDSGDPKKVEDIDRAIHSPNNRHVAYTKDGNLFVSRADGSGERMLFQSENPVYSIEWAPDSRQIAFVKSGDIWVTNIAQPGIQQVTAKSDEEPGFSLGGWSGSDALIISQTDFSDARTIYFPEYVGEFVVPGPSRRGIPAVALYHANLETNAVDTLMNGVHRSSTRASYSGRFVAVDSSGAALKKRDIILHDTHQNTKSIVFTDSTDGWLYDRDMEFAPDSEKMFFLSEQTGWNHIYLTNAITGSLEQLTEGDYEITWAEWLSDNEIIYANNEADYGERHLFILNLETRETEQLTTEEAYRYQFELSPDKSKLIYAKTFFNEPYELFMIDLENPGEEIQLSNSVPDSFHDIDWQREEYIRFTGRDGETDISMSVLYPENYNADQTYPVVVFAHGAGSLQNVYKGWSNNYWREYMFNQLLTRNGYFVVDVDFRHSTGYGRDFREDVTNWMGRYETMDIVDGLDWVKEKTGGALDLDNVGIYGGSYGGFMALYTLTAAPDRFHAGAALRKVSNWRNYYYANPWYTLPRLGDPEEVPEHYDRSSPLTYAPELKHPVILLHGLIDDNVGSQDTFQYAEELIQNRHRNFEMMIYPSERHSFTSANSWYDEYSRIFEFFEEHLK
;
A
#
# COMPACT_ATOMS: atom_id res chain seq x y z
N MET A 1 -67.52 29.93 -19.26
CA MET A 1 -67.50 31.30 -18.75
C MET A 1 -67.54 31.19 -17.21
N ILE A 2 -66.52 31.54 -16.59
CA ILE A 2 -66.24 32.07 -15.26
C ILE A 2 -64.82 31.68 -14.91
N ARG A 3 -63.93 32.66 -15.01
CA ARG A 3 -62.53 32.58 -14.53
C ARG A 3 -62.54 32.83 -13.03
N ILE A 4 -61.98 31.88 -12.25
CA ILE A 4 -61.71 32.10 -10.84
C ILE A 4 -60.19 32.35 -10.72
N PHE A 5 -59.86 33.55 -10.25
CA PHE A 5 -58.51 33.91 -9.83
C PHE A 5 -58.29 33.40 -8.43
N ILE A 6 -57.28 32.54 -8.25
CA ILE A 6 -56.77 32.20 -6.92
C ILE A 6 -55.50 33.03 -6.70
N VAL A 7 -55.59 33.96 -5.75
CA VAL A 7 -54.45 34.72 -5.25
C VAL A 7 -53.77 33.89 -4.16
N LEU A 8 -52.59 33.40 -4.43
CA LEU A 8 -51.72 32.78 -3.41
C LEU A 8 -50.98 33.89 -2.66
N PHE A 9 -51.28 34.06 -1.38
CA PHE A 9 -50.47 34.84 -0.44
C PHE A 9 -49.24 34.02 -0.07
N ALA A 10 -48.07 34.41 -0.57
CA ALA A 10 -46.79 33.89 -0.08
C ALA A 10 -46.41 34.63 1.20
N LEU A 11 -46.54 33.96 2.33
CA LEU A 11 -45.98 34.41 3.61
C LEU A 11 -44.47 34.10 3.57
N ILE A 12 -43.67 35.15 3.35
CA ILE A 12 -42.22 35.09 3.50
C ILE A 12 -41.92 35.13 5.01
N PHE A 13 -41.64 33.97 5.61
CA PHE A 13 -40.99 33.91 6.92
C PHE A 13 -39.49 34.16 6.71
N THR A 14 -39.03 35.36 6.98
CA THR A 14 -37.61 35.65 7.17
C THR A 14 -37.21 35.17 8.56
N PHE A 15 -36.59 33.99 8.63
CA PHE A 15 -35.80 33.63 9.79
C PHE A 15 -34.45 34.38 9.70
N PRO A 16 -34.05 35.09 10.76
CA PRO A 16 -32.70 35.61 10.82
C PRO A 16 -31.73 34.42 10.98
N PHE A 17 -30.93 34.16 9.97
CA PHE A 17 -29.73 33.37 10.17
C PHE A 17 -28.85 34.14 11.17
N GLN A 18 -28.86 33.73 12.42
CA GLN A 18 -27.78 34.04 13.33
C GLN A 18 -26.56 33.23 12.84
N ASN A 19 -25.66 33.88 12.13
CA ASN A 19 -24.30 33.43 12.05
C ASN A 19 -23.74 33.45 13.47
N SER A 20 -23.80 32.32 14.15
CA SER A 20 -22.93 32.08 15.29
C SER A 20 -21.51 31.95 14.71
N VAL A 21 -20.81 33.08 14.68
CA VAL A 21 -19.36 33.07 14.60
C VAL A 21 -18.92 32.38 15.90
N TYR A 22 -18.63 31.11 15.83
CA TYR A 22 -17.78 30.47 16.83
C TYR A 22 -16.44 31.18 16.73
N SER A 23 -16.17 32.09 17.64
CA SER A 23 -14.80 32.48 17.96
C SER A 23 -14.14 31.20 18.49
N GLN A 24 -13.32 30.58 17.67
CA GLN A 24 -12.34 29.63 18.17
C GLN A 24 -11.42 30.46 19.10
N ASP A 25 -11.67 30.38 20.41
CA ASP A 25 -10.59 30.55 21.38
C ASP A 25 -9.66 29.37 21.15
N THR A 26 -8.71 29.53 20.24
CA THR A 26 -7.58 28.63 20.09
C THR A 26 -6.59 28.91 21.19
N THR A 27 -6.89 28.52 22.42
CA THR A 27 -5.85 28.04 23.32
C THR A 27 -5.46 26.67 22.78
N PRO A 28 -4.19 26.40 22.47
CA PRO A 28 -3.73 25.05 22.16
C PRO A 28 -4.13 24.18 23.36
N SER A 29 -4.98 23.20 23.11
CA SER A 29 -5.29 22.18 24.10
C SER A 29 -4.01 21.33 24.22
N ASP A 30 -3.30 21.40 25.33
CA ASP A 30 -2.16 20.53 25.69
C ASP A 30 -2.59 19.06 25.84
N SER A 31 -3.79 18.70 25.43
CA SER A 31 -4.36 17.38 25.60
C SER A 31 -4.76 16.74 24.28
N LEU A 32 -4.29 15.51 24.06
CA LEU A 32 -4.75 14.65 22.99
C LEU A 32 -6.24 14.33 23.18
N SER A 33 -7.06 14.59 22.16
CA SER A 33 -8.52 14.34 22.15
C SER A 33 -8.95 13.76 20.81
N LEU A 34 -10.18 13.23 20.74
CA LEU A 34 -10.75 12.75 19.47
C LEU A 34 -10.79 13.85 18.42
N GLU A 35 -11.16 15.07 18.81
CA GLU A 35 -11.18 16.22 17.91
C GLU A 35 -9.80 16.51 17.35
N SER A 36 -8.77 16.54 18.20
CA SER A 36 -7.41 16.88 17.78
C SER A 36 -6.77 15.78 16.91
N ILE A 37 -7.17 14.52 17.08
CA ILE A 37 -6.69 13.40 16.29
C ILE A 37 -7.31 13.38 14.89
N PHE A 38 -8.63 13.56 14.79
CA PHE A 38 -9.39 13.26 13.59
C PHE A 38 -9.85 14.48 12.80
N LEU A 39 -9.93 15.67 13.40
CA LEU A 39 -10.31 16.90 12.71
C LEU A 39 -9.06 17.68 12.24
N GLU A 40 -9.29 18.56 11.27
CA GLU A 40 -8.24 19.45 10.74
C GLU A 40 -8.09 20.73 11.61
N PRO A 41 -6.89 21.29 11.76
CA PRO A 41 -5.60 20.82 11.20
C PRO A 41 -5.08 19.55 11.88
N MET A 42 -4.45 18.67 11.13
CA MET A 42 -3.96 17.40 11.65
C MET A 42 -2.73 17.59 12.54
N ILE A 43 -2.76 16.99 13.75
CA ILE A 43 -1.64 17.06 14.72
C ILE A 43 -0.29 16.76 14.09
N PRO A 44 -0.11 15.59 13.38
CA PRO A 44 1.19 15.26 12.83
C PRO A 44 1.52 16.01 11.54
N GLY A 45 0.68 16.93 11.05
CA GLY A 45 0.83 17.57 9.75
C GLY A 45 0.68 16.62 8.56
N ILE A 46 0.99 17.10 7.36
CA ILE A 46 1.06 16.27 6.14
C ILE A 46 2.52 15.93 5.87
N ARG A 47 2.78 14.63 5.68
CA ARG A 47 4.12 14.15 5.29
C ARG A 47 4.41 14.43 3.83
N PRO A 48 5.64 14.87 3.49
CA PRO A 48 6.05 15.02 2.12
C PRO A 48 6.14 13.68 1.40
N SER A 49 5.49 13.55 0.25
CA SER A 49 5.58 12.37 -0.61
C SER A 49 6.48 12.69 -1.80
N LEU A 50 7.58 11.98 -1.94
CA LEU A 50 8.51 12.14 -3.06
C LEU A 50 7.83 11.87 -4.40
N ARG A 51 8.08 12.71 -5.40
CA ARG A 51 7.56 12.56 -6.76
C ARG A 51 8.66 12.26 -7.77
N SER A 52 9.71 13.08 -7.78
CA SER A 52 10.85 12.90 -8.69
C SER A 52 12.00 13.84 -8.30
N PHE A 53 13.18 13.58 -8.84
CA PHE A 53 14.26 14.56 -8.86
C PHE A 53 14.00 15.68 -9.87
N SER A 54 14.57 16.87 -9.62
CA SER A 54 14.68 17.92 -10.63
C SER A 54 15.67 17.52 -11.74
N ALA A 55 15.59 18.18 -12.89
CA ALA A 55 16.44 17.86 -14.03
C ALA A 55 17.95 18.02 -13.76
N ASP A 56 18.32 18.97 -12.93
CA ASP A 56 19.71 19.23 -12.49
C ASP A 56 20.12 18.43 -11.26
N GLN A 57 19.17 17.67 -10.69
CA GLN A 57 19.35 16.84 -9.50
C GLN A 57 19.81 17.64 -8.25
N GLN A 58 19.53 18.96 -8.22
CA GLN A 58 19.80 19.80 -7.07
C GLN A 58 18.58 19.96 -6.15
N SER A 59 17.42 19.52 -6.62
CA SER A 59 16.15 19.56 -5.89
C SER A 59 15.35 18.29 -6.13
N ILE A 60 14.32 18.10 -5.32
CA ILE A 60 13.27 17.10 -5.53
C ILE A 60 11.91 17.76 -5.58
N TYR A 61 10.98 17.15 -6.30
CA TYR A 61 9.57 17.50 -6.26
C TYR A 61 8.84 16.61 -5.25
N ILE A 62 8.06 17.24 -4.38
CA ILE A 62 7.27 16.56 -3.37
C ILE A 62 5.81 16.99 -3.42
N SER A 63 4.90 16.09 -3.11
CA SER A 63 3.51 16.41 -2.82
C SER A 63 3.40 16.70 -1.32
N TRP A 64 2.97 17.90 -0.94
CA TRP A 64 2.94 18.32 0.45
C TRP A 64 1.92 19.44 0.70
N ASN A 65 1.65 19.71 1.98
CA ASN A 65 0.90 20.86 2.45
C ASN A 65 1.49 21.36 3.77
N ASP A 66 1.87 22.63 3.82
CA ASP A 66 2.48 23.30 4.97
C ASP A 66 1.48 23.74 6.06
N SER A 67 0.19 23.59 5.81
CA SER A 67 -0.88 24.03 6.72
C SER A 67 -1.61 22.88 7.45
N ALA A 68 -1.10 21.65 7.34
CA ALA A 68 -1.67 20.47 7.99
C ALA A 68 -3.13 20.13 7.61
N TYR A 69 -3.56 20.52 6.40
CA TYR A 69 -4.84 20.15 5.80
C TYR A 69 -4.64 19.10 4.71
N TYR A 70 -5.66 18.31 4.40
CA TYR A 70 -5.59 17.23 3.40
C TYR A 70 -5.30 17.69 1.96
N ASP A 71 -5.56 18.96 1.63
CA ASP A 71 -5.28 19.49 0.30
C ASP A 71 -3.78 19.67 0.09
N THR A 72 -3.19 18.85 -0.78
CA THR A 72 -1.77 18.88 -1.07
C THR A 72 -1.47 19.58 -2.40
N GLY A 73 -0.34 20.28 -2.44
CA GLY A 73 0.21 20.88 -3.66
C GLY A 73 1.56 20.29 -4.03
N LEU A 74 2.09 20.71 -5.17
CA LEU A 74 3.45 20.38 -5.60
C LEU A 74 4.43 21.40 -5.04
N TYR A 75 5.51 20.89 -4.44
CA TYR A 75 6.62 21.73 -3.93
C TYR A 75 7.94 21.23 -4.49
N GLU A 76 8.85 22.15 -4.75
CA GLU A 76 10.25 21.91 -5.00
C GLU A 76 11.02 22.04 -3.70
N LEU A 77 11.79 21.03 -3.31
CA LEU A 77 12.60 20.98 -2.11
C LEU A 77 14.08 20.94 -2.52
N SER A 78 14.85 21.95 -2.13
CA SER A 78 16.29 21.99 -2.40
C SER A 78 17.04 20.93 -1.58
N LEU A 79 17.94 20.19 -2.21
CA LEU A 79 18.78 19.20 -1.51
C LEU A 79 19.87 19.84 -0.65
N ASP A 80 20.24 21.10 -0.92
CA ASP A 80 21.25 21.82 -0.15
C ASP A 80 20.68 22.51 1.10
N SER A 81 19.51 23.16 0.96
CA SER A 81 18.93 23.97 2.04
C SER A 81 17.75 23.35 2.76
N GLY A 82 17.09 22.37 2.13
CA GLY A 82 15.84 21.80 2.66
C GLY A 82 14.64 22.75 2.59
N ASP A 83 14.75 23.91 1.93
CA ASP A 83 13.67 24.90 1.86
C ASP A 83 12.62 24.50 0.80
N PRO A 84 11.35 24.27 1.19
CA PRO A 84 10.28 23.95 0.25
C PRO A 84 9.75 25.22 -0.43
N LYS A 85 9.58 25.15 -1.74
CA LYS A 85 8.97 26.19 -2.55
C LYS A 85 7.78 25.64 -3.32
N LYS A 86 6.61 26.20 -3.09
CA LYS A 86 5.41 25.82 -3.86
C LYS A 86 5.60 26.17 -5.33
N VAL A 87 5.33 25.21 -6.21
CA VAL A 87 5.43 25.35 -7.67
C VAL A 87 4.09 25.02 -8.32
N GLU A 88 3.88 25.52 -9.54
CA GLU A 88 2.70 25.16 -10.30
C GLU A 88 2.79 23.67 -10.68
N ASP A 89 1.67 22.96 -10.57
CA ASP A 89 1.57 21.57 -10.97
C ASP A 89 1.74 21.50 -12.50
N ILE A 90 2.93 21.12 -12.94
CA ILE A 90 3.17 20.79 -14.34
C ILE A 90 2.74 19.33 -14.48
N ASP A 91 1.55 19.10 -15.04
CA ASP A 91 0.99 17.78 -15.25
C ASP A 91 2.06 16.80 -15.78
N ARG A 92 2.59 15.98 -14.86
CA ARG A 92 3.44 14.81 -15.10
C ARG A 92 4.51 15.00 -16.19
N ALA A 93 5.36 15.98 -16.04
CA ALA A 93 6.55 16.12 -16.88
C ALA A 93 7.49 14.93 -16.65
N ILE A 94 7.81 14.20 -17.72
CA ILE A 94 8.71 13.03 -17.69
C ILE A 94 10.03 13.44 -18.32
N HIS A 95 11.10 13.41 -17.52
CA HIS A 95 12.45 13.72 -17.97
C HIS A 95 12.99 12.66 -18.94
N SER A 96 13.70 13.10 -19.98
CA SER A 96 14.46 12.19 -20.83
C SER A 96 15.63 11.59 -20.03
N PRO A 97 16.10 10.35 -20.32
CA PRO A 97 17.21 9.71 -19.62
C PRO A 97 18.49 10.55 -19.52
N ASN A 98 18.75 11.42 -20.52
CA ASN A 98 19.89 12.36 -20.49
C ASN A 98 19.59 13.70 -19.81
N ASN A 99 18.46 13.86 -19.17
CA ASN A 99 17.97 15.06 -18.47
C ASN A 99 17.95 16.38 -19.29
N ARG A 100 17.95 16.30 -20.65
CA ARG A 100 17.96 17.50 -21.49
C ARG A 100 16.58 17.96 -21.92
N HIS A 101 15.60 17.08 -21.87
CA HIS A 101 14.23 17.32 -22.32
C HIS A 101 13.23 16.78 -21.31
N VAL A 102 12.03 17.34 -21.36
CA VAL A 102 10.85 16.82 -20.66
C VAL A 102 9.71 16.60 -21.64
N ALA A 103 8.98 15.50 -21.50
CA ALA A 103 7.74 15.22 -22.22
C ALA A 103 6.56 15.29 -21.26
N TYR A 104 5.45 15.84 -21.70
CA TYR A 104 4.24 15.96 -20.88
C TYR A 104 2.99 16.07 -21.75
N THR A 105 1.83 15.89 -21.15
CA THR A 105 0.54 16.13 -21.78
C THR A 105 -0.02 17.49 -21.36
N LYS A 106 -0.63 18.19 -22.32
CA LYS A 106 -1.35 19.43 -22.08
C LYS A 106 -2.59 19.43 -22.98
N ASP A 107 -3.76 19.57 -22.38
CA ASP A 107 -5.05 19.48 -23.10
C ASP A 107 -5.19 18.17 -23.91
N GLY A 108 -4.65 17.05 -23.39
CA GLY A 108 -4.67 15.74 -24.05
C GLY A 108 -3.67 15.56 -25.19
N ASN A 109 -2.86 16.57 -25.51
CA ASN A 109 -1.83 16.54 -26.55
C ASN A 109 -0.45 16.27 -25.96
N LEU A 110 0.47 15.70 -26.77
CA LEU A 110 1.85 15.44 -26.36
C LEU A 110 2.74 16.65 -26.69
N PHE A 111 3.46 17.12 -25.69
CA PHE A 111 4.44 18.20 -25.79
C PHE A 111 5.83 17.75 -25.36
N VAL A 112 6.84 18.47 -25.84
CA VAL A 112 8.22 18.38 -25.38
C VAL A 112 8.79 19.77 -25.20
N SER A 113 9.62 19.96 -24.16
CA SER A 113 10.46 21.13 -23.98
C SER A 113 11.88 20.73 -23.58
N ARG A 114 12.79 21.69 -23.49
CA ARG A 114 14.03 21.48 -22.75
C ARG A 114 13.74 21.39 -21.26
N ALA A 115 14.67 20.80 -20.52
CA ALA A 115 14.53 20.65 -19.07
C ALA A 115 14.38 21.99 -18.32
N ASP A 116 14.90 23.09 -18.90
CA ASP A 116 14.74 24.46 -18.40
C ASP A 116 13.38 25.10 -18.78
N GLY A 117 12.47 24.36 -19.37
CA GLY A 117 11.17 24.81 -19.85
C GLY A 117 11.21 25.57 -21.19
N SER A 118 12.39 25.87 -21.74
CA SER A 118 12.50 26.58 -23.01
C SER A 118 12.22 25.68 -24.23
N GLY A 119 11.79 26.29 -25.33
CA GLY A 119 11.60 25.58 -26.59
C GLY A 119 10.43 24.60 -26.58
N GLU A 120 9.39 24.87 -25.80
CA GLU A 120 8.14 24.10 -25.81
C GLU A 120 7.59 23.95 -27.23
N ARG A 121 7.22 22.72 -27.57
CA ARG A 121 6.56 22.44 -28.85
C ARG A 121 5.66 21.21 -28.72
N MET A 122 4.58 21.23 -29.44
CA MET A 122 3.68 20.10 -29.58
C MET A 122 4.29 19.08 -30.54
N LEU A 123 4.42 17.83 -30.08
CA LEU A 123 4.86 16.70 -30.90
C LEU A 123 3.69 16.00 -31.58
N PHE A 124 2.56 15.92 -30.86
CA PHE A 124 1.39 15.21 -31.35
C PHE A 124 0.10 15.90 -30.89
N GLN A 125 -0.76 16.20 -31.85
CA GLN A 125 -2.12 16.69 -31.61
C GLN A 125 -3.10 15.52 -31.66
N SER A 126 -3.96 15.42 -30.66
CA SER A 126 -4.91 14.29 -30.54
C SER A 126 -6.32 14.78 -30.18
N GLU A 127 -7.34 14.16 -30.76
CA GLU A 127 -8.73 14.33 -30.31
C GLU A 127 -9.03 13.57 -29.01
N ASN A 128 -8.31 12.45 -28.78
CA ASN A 128 -8.40 11.65 -27.56
C ASN A 128 -7.12 11.86 -26.73
N PRO A 129 -7.20 11.92 -25.40
CA PRO A 129 -6.03 12.13 -24.56
C PRO A 129 -4.91 11.11 -24.83
N VAL A 130 -3.67 11.62 -24.87
CA VAL A 130 -2.45 10.81 -24.83
C VAL A 130 -2.13 10.48 -23.38
N TYR A 131 -1.66 9.26 -23.10
CA TYR A 131 -1.25 8.81 -21.78
C TYR A 131 -0.13 7.78 -21.86
N SER A 132 0.43 7.37 -20.71
CA SER A 132 1.55 6.42 -20.61
C SER A 132 2.72 6.80 -21.51
N ILE A 133 3.30 7.98 -21.25
CA ILE A 133 4.44 8.50 -22.00
C ILE A 133 5.73 7.88 -21.45
N GLU A 134 6.58 7.36 -22.33
CA GLU A 134 7.90 6.84 -21.97
C GLU A 134 8.98 7.25 -22.96
N TRP A 135 10.12 7.66 -22.45
CA TRP A 135 11.31 7.95 -23.25
C TRP A 135 12.08 6.69 -23.61
N ALA A 136 12.57 6.63 -24.83
CA ALA A 136 13.58 5.65 -25.20
C ALA A 136 14.89 5.90 -24.44
N PRO A 137 15.70 4.86 -24.14
CA PRO A 137 16.98 5.01 -23.45
C PRO A 137 17.94 5.99 -24.12
N ASP A 138 17.88 6.15 -25.44
CA ASP A 138 18.70 7.10 -26.21
C ASP A 138 18.23 8.56 -26.10
N SER A 139 17.10 8.83 -25.41
CA SER A 139 16.51 10.17 -25.24
C SER A 139 16.06 10.85 -26.54
N ARG A 140 15.79 10.09 -27.61
CA ARG A 140 15.40 10.62 -28.93
C ARG A 140 13.97 10.31 -29.30
N GLN A 141 13.44 9.21 -28.79
CA GLN A 141 12.10 8.75 -29.10
C GLN A 141 11.22 8.75 -27.84
N ILE A 142 9.93 8.87 -28.07
CA ILE A 142 8.90 8.83 -27.04
C ILE A 142 7.83 7.84 -27.50
N ALA A 143 7.57 6.81 -26.70
CA ALA A 143 6.41 5.95 -26.84
C ALA A 143 5.25 6.49 -26.01
N PHE A 144 4.03 6.31 -26.48
CA PHE A 144 2.82 6.74 -25.78
C PHE A 144 1.61 5.93 -26.19
N VAL A 145 0.57 5.96 -25.37
CA VAL A 145 -0.70 5.30 -25.65
C VAL A 145 -1.75 6.33 -26.07
N LYS A 146 -2.50 6.01 -27.13
CA LYS A 146 -3.66 6.76 -27.58
C LYS A 146 -4.76 5.82 -28.02
N SER A 147 -5.96 5.96 -27.48
CA SER A 147 -7.14 5.14 -27.80
C SER A 147 -6.91 3.64 -27.67
N GLY A 148 -5.98 3.23 -26.79
CA GLY A 148 -5.61 1.82 -26.58
C GLY A 148 -4.65 1.24 -27.60
N ASP A 149 -4.05 2.08 -28.46
CA ASP A 149 -2.95 1.70 -29.34
C ASP A 149 -1.65 2.38 -28.95
N ILE A 150 -0.53 1.72 -29.26
CA ILE A 150 0.83 2.21 -29.00
C ILE A 150 1.34 3.00 -30.20
N TRP A 151 1.91 4.13 -29.90
CA TRP A 151 2.49 5.08 -30.86
C TRP A 151 3.89 5.50 -30.46
N VAL A 152 4.74 5.79 -31.43
CA VAL A 152 6.11 6.30 -31.22
C VAL A 152 6.33 7.56 -32.04
N THR A 153 7.02 8.53 -31.47
CA THR A 153 7.46 9.76 -32.16
C THR A 153 8.93 10.05 -31.84
N ASN A 154 9.61 10.76 -32.75
CA ASN A 154 10.99 11.20 -32.55
C ASN A 154 11.04 12.70 -32.30
N ILE A 155 11.81 13.13 -31.28
CA ILE A 155 11.88 14.55 -30.93
C ILE A 155 12.65 15.41 -31.93
N ALA A 156 13.56 14.85 -32.72
CA ALA A 156 14.36 15.61 -33.69
C ALA A 156 13.72 15.65 -35.08
N GLN A 157 13.04 14.57 -35.45
CA GLN A 157 12.37 14.43 -36.73
C GLN A 157 10.93 14.01 -36.49
N PRO A 158 9.97 14.94 -36.48
CA PRO A 158 8.59 14.62 -36.18
C PRO A 158 8.00 13.69 -37.25
N GLY A 159 8.12 12.41 -37.00
CA GLY A 159 7.42 11.32 -37.68
C GLY A 159 6.65 10.56 -36.60
N ILE A 160 5.44 10.09 -36.92
CA ILE A 160 4.63 9.32 -35.99
C ILE A 160 4.46 7.94 -36.59
N GLN A 161 4.83 6.92 -35.77
CA GLN A 161 4.65 5.52 -36.11
C GLN A 161 3.57 4.93 -35.20
N GLN A 162 2.54 4.35 -35.81
CA GLN A 162 1.60 3.50 -35.10
C GLN A 162 2.20 2.10 -35.00
N VAL A 163 2.38 1.60 -33.78
CA VAL A 163 3.00 0.29 -33.51
C VAL A 163 1.95 -0.80 -33.46
N THR A 164 0.78 -0.51 -32.90
CA THR A 164 -0.34 -1.46 -32.83
C THR A 164 -1.58 -0.87 -33.48
N ALA A 165 -2.48 -1.75 -33.92
CA ALA A 165 -3.78 -1.38 -34.46
C ALA A 165 -4.82 -2.40 -34.00
N LYS A 166 -5.47 -2.12 -32.87
CA LYS A 166 -6.52 -2.99 -32.34
C LYS A 166 -7.81 -2.84 -33.11
N SER A 167 -8.62 -3.89 -33.15
CA SER A 167 -10.02 -3.81 -33.56
C SER A 167 -10.88 -3.20 -32.45
N ASP A 168 -12.11 -2.79 -32.77
CA ASP A 168 -13.05 -2.23 -31.78
C ASP A 168 -13.45 -3.24 -30.68
N GLU A 169 -13.36 -4.54 -30.99
CA GLU A 169 -13.75 -5.63 -30.10
C GLU A 169 -12.57 -6.11 -29.22
N GLU A 170 -11.33 -5.78 -29.57
CA GLU A 170 -10.14 -6.18 -28.84
C GLU A 170 -9.81 -5.25 -27.67
N PRO A 171 -9.27 -5.80 -26.57
CA PRO A 171 -8.71 -4.97 -25.49
C PRO A 171 -7.62 -4.03 -26.01
N GLY A 172 -7.47 -2.88 -25.37
CA GLY A 172 -6.37 -1.96 -25.66
C GLY A 172 -5.03 -2.53 -25.28
N PHE A 173 -3.98 -2.03 -25.96
CA PHE A 173 -2.60 -2.30 -25.58
C PHE A 173 -2.12 -1.35 -24.49
N SER A 174 -1.23 -1.85 -23.64
CA SER A 174 -0.50 -1.09 -22.62
C SER A 174 0.99 -1.14 -22.93
N LEU A 175 1.69 -0.04 -22.62
CA LEU A 175 3.13 0.06 -22.74
C LEU A 175 3.78 -0.60 -21.51
N GLY A 176 4.67 -1.55 -21.74
CA GLY A 176 5.44 -2.27 -20.72
C GLY A 176 6.90 -1.85 -20.64
N GLY A 177 7.31 -0.88 -21.49
CA GLY A 177 8.64 -0.30 -21.50
C GLY A 177 9.39 -0.47 -22.83
N TRP A 178 10.61 0.08 -22.87
CA TRP A 178 11.53 -0.06 -23.98
C TRP A 178 12.42 -1.29 -23.86
N SER A 179 12.72 -1.91 -24.99
CA SER A 179 13.71 -2.95 -25.14
C SER A 179 14.83 -2.43 -26.08
N GLY A 180 15.90 -1.88 -25.49
CA GLY A 180 16.81 -1.02 -26.22
C GLY A 180 16.10 0.26 -26.70
N SER A 181 16.56 0.87 -27.80
CA SER A 181 15.95 2.05 -28.38
C SER A 181 15.15 1.77 -29.65
N ASP A 182 15.05 0.53 -30.06
CA ASP A 182 14.48 0.09 -31.35
C ASP A 182 13.30 -0.89 -31.20
N ALA A 183 12.93 -1.23 -29.97
CA ALA A 183 11.79 -2.09 -29.70
C ALA A 183 11.05 -1.72 -28.42
N LEU A 184 9.80 -2.20 -28.31
CA LEU A 184 8.94 -2.02 -27.16
C LEU A 184 8.47 -3.36 -26.60
N ILE A 185 8.32 -3.41 -25.30
CA ILE A 185 7.53 -4.45 -24.61
C ILE A 185 6.12 -3.90 -24.48
N ILE A 186 5.12 -4.62 -24.96
CA ILE A 186 3.72 -4.22 -24.89
C ILE A 186 2.87 -5.36 -24.36
N SER A 187 1.77 -5.04 -23.74
CA SER A 187 0.84 -6.02 -23.19
C SER A 187 -0.58 -5.76 -23.63
N GLN A 188 -1.39 -6.81 -23.63
CA GLN A 188 -2.82 -6.76 -23.83
C GLN A 188 -3.51 -7.57 -22.74
N THR A 189 -4.47 -6.97 -22.05
CA THR A 189 -5.14 -7.57 -20.90
C THR A 189 -6.58 -7.91 -21.26
N ASP A 190 -6.92 -9.18 -21.18
CA ASP A 190 -8.25 -9.70 -21.49
C ASP A 190 -9.02 -9.98 -20.20
N PHE A 191 -10.17 -9.29 -20.05
CA PHE A 191 -11.14 -9.46 -18.98
C PHE A 191 -12.42 -10.17 -19.44
N SER A 192 -12.40 -10.92 -20.55
CA SER A 192 -13.59 -11.61 -21.09
C SER A 192 -14.25 -12.49 -20.05
N ASP A 193 -13.48 -13.19 -19.23
CA ASP A 193 -13.97 -14.09 -18.17
C ASP A 193 -14.33 -13.36 -16.87
N ALA A 194 -14.15 -12.01 -16.81
CA ALA A 194 -14.48 -11.24 -15.62
C ALA A 194 -16.00 -11.21 -15.37
N ARG A 195 -16.37 -11.47 -14.11
CA ARG A 195 -17.73 -11.39 -13.61
C ARG A 195 -18.13 -9.93 -13.40
N THR A 196 -19.39 -9.60 -13.67
CA THR A 196 -19.94 -8.31 -13.25
C THR A 196 -20.55 -8.45 -11.86
N ILE A 197 -20.09 -7.64 -10.93
CA ILE A 197 -20.67 -7.47 -9.59
C ILE A 197 -21.13 -6.02 -9.43
N TYR A 198 -21.92 -5.75 -8.40
CA TYR A 198 -22.52 -4.42 -8.20
C TYR A 198 -22.17 -3.90 -6.82
N PHE A 199 -21.65 -2.67 -6.79
CA PHE A 199 -21.45 -1.90 -5.57
C PHE A 199 -22.45 -0.74 -5.53
N PRO A 200 -22.85 -0.24 -4.34
CA PRO A 200 -23.61 0.99 -4.25
C PRO A 200 -22.83 2.19 -4.79
N GLU A 201 -23.50 3.05 -5.54
CA GLU A 201 -22.97 4.34 -6.03
C GLU A 201 -23.96 5.46 -5.77
N TYR A 202 -23.49 6.67 -5.50
CA TYR A 202 -24.32 7.86 -5.48
C TYR A 202 -24.42 8.46 -6.88
N VAL A 203 -25.64 8.57 -7.38
CA VAL A 203 -25.94 9.29 -8.62
C VAL A 203 -26.95 10.39 -8.32
N GLY A 204 -26.45 11.62 -8.19
CA GLY A 204 -27.25 12.75 -7.72
C GLY A 204 -27.72 12.53 -6.27
N GLU A 205 -29.03 12.37 -6.08
CA GLU A 205 -29.66 12.20 -4.74
C GLU A 205 -29.92 10.72 -4.39
N PHE A 206 -29.63 9.80 -5.30
CA PHE A 206 -30.01 8.38 -5.15
C PHE A 206 -28.80 7.47 -5.04
N VAL A 207 -28.96 6.41 -4.25
CA VAL A 207 -28.07 5.26 -4.23
C VAL A 207 -28.54 4.26 -5.27
N VAL A 208 -27.67 3.93 -6.22
CA VAL A 208 -27.95 2.98 -7.31
C VAL A 208 -26.88 1.88 -7.33
N PRO A 209 -27.18 0.70 -7.90
CA PRO A 209 -26.14 -0.32 -8.12
C PRO A 209 -25.22 0.10 -9.27
N GLY A 210 -23.93 0.25 -8.98
CA GLY A 210 -22.86 0.49 -9.96
C GLY A 210 -22.20 -0.80 -10.41
N PRO A 211 -22.19 -1.14 -11.73
CA PRO A 211 -21.57 -2.35 -12.20
C PRO A 211 -20.05 -2.25 -12.18
N SER A 212 -19.37 -3.26 -11.65
CA SER A 212 -17.93 -3.41 -11.66
C SER A 212 -17.53 -4.78 -12.23
N ARG A 213 -16.61 -4.81 -13.18
CA ARG A 213 -16.07 -6.06 -13.72
C ARG A 213 -14.90 -6.50 -12.87
N ARG A 214 -15.02 -7.70 -12.29
CA ARG A 214 -14.02 -8.28 -11.38
C ARG A 214 -13.66 -9.68 -11.84
N GLY A 215 -12.38 -9.99 -11.80
CA GLY A 215 -11.86 -11.29 -12.23
C GLY A 215 -10.34 -11.24 -12.30
N ILE A 216 -9.74 -12.35 -12.63
CA ILE A 216 -8.30 -12.46 -12.87
C ILE A 216 -8.11 -12.44 -14.38
N PRO A 217 -7.55 -11.37 -14.96
CA PRO A 217 -7.41 -11.25 -16.40
C PRO A 217 -6.34 -12.21 -16.92
N ALA A 218 -6.47 -12.56 -18.19
CA ALA A 218 -5.39 -13.15 -18.96
C ALA A 218 -4.57 -12.04 -19.65
N VAL A 219 -3.25 -12.10 -19.53
CA VAL A 219 -2.33 -11.14 -20.12
C VAL A 219 -1.54 -11.80 -21.25
N ALA A 220 -1.47 -11.13 -22.38
CA ALA A 220 -0.57 -11.45 -23.48
C ALA A 220 0.55 -10.39 -23.52
N LEU A 221 1.80 -10.84 -23.67
CA LEU A 221 3.01 -10.01 -23.74
C LEU A 221 3.64 -10.13 -25.13
N TYR A 222 4.05 -9.01 -25.66
CA TYR A 222 4.66 -8.92 -27.00
C TYR A 222 5.94 -8.08 -26.97
N HIS A 223 6.85 -8.40 -27.92
CA HIS A 223 8.01 -7.60 -28.27
C HIS A 223 7.75 -6.99 -29.67
N ALA A 224 7.69 -5.68 -29.75
CA ALA A 224 7.40 -4.95 -30.97
C ALA A 224 8.70 -4.24 -31.47
N ASN A 225 9.25 -4.73 -32.57
CA ASN A 225 10.44 -4.13 -33.19
C ASN A 225 10.00 -2.98 -34.12
N LEU A 226 10.52 -1.78 -33.88
CA LEU A 226 10.14 -0.55 -34.55
C LEU A 226 10.73 -0.39 -35.96
N GLU A 227 11.86 -1.06 -36.26
CA GLU A 227 12.50 -1.01 -37.56
C GLU A 227 11.83 -1.94 -38.56
N THR A 228 11.51 -3.16 -38.10
CA THR A 228 10.93 -4.20 -38.97
C THR A 228 9.40 -4.20 -38.95
N ASN A 229 8.77 -3.50 -38.01
CA ASN A 229 7.35 -3.55 -37.68
C ASN A 229 6.86 -4.96 -37.28
N ALA A 230 7.78 -5.84 -36.86
CA ALA A 230 7.42 -7.16 -36.35
C ALA A 230 6.93 -7.06 -34.91
N VAL A 231 5.87 -7.81 -34.58
CA VAL A 231 5.33 -7.95 -33.24
C VAL A 231 5.36 -9.46 -32.91
N ASP A 232 6.31 -9.83 -32.06
CA ASP A 232 6.54 -11.22 -31.65
C ASP A 232 5.89 -11.47 -30.29
N THR A 233 5.20 -12.61 -30.12
CA THR A 233 4.60 -13.00 -28.85
C THR A 233 5.65 -13.53 -27.89
N LEU A 234 5.85 -12.84 -26.78
CA LEU A 234 6.68 -13.33 -25.67
C LEU A 234 5.93 -14.37 -24.86
N MET A 235 4.72 -14.07 -24.45
CA MET A 235 3.85 -14.94 -23.65
C MET A 235 2.38 -14.69 -23.87
N ASN A 236 1.56 -15.74 -23.64
CA ASN A 236 0.09 -15.66 -23.65
C ASN A 236 -0.50 -16.35 -22.41
N GLY A 237 -1.63 -15.84 -21.93
CA GLY A 237 -2.43 -16.46 -20.89
C GLY A 237 -1.77 -16.47 -19.51
N VAL A 238 -0.83 -15.59 -19.25
CA VAL A 238 -0.30 -15.36 -17.91
C VAL A 238 -1.29 -14.51 -17.12
N HIS A 239 -1.33 -14.70 -15.81
CA HIS A 239 -2.24 -13.96 -14.94
C HIS A 239 -1.52 -12.83 -14.19
N ARG A 240 -0.29 -13.05 -13.79
CA ARG A 240 0.59 -12.01 -13.26
C ARG A 240 1.93 -12.09 -13.96
N SER A 241 2.44 -10.94 -14.37
CA SER A 241 3.76 -10.83 -14.99
C SER A 241 4.35 -9.44 -14.78
N SER A 242 5.64 -9.40 -14.60
CA SER A 242 6.45 -8.20 -14.79
C SER A 242 7.51 -8.48 -15.85
N THR A 243 8.01 -7.43 -16.49
CA THR A 243 8.98 -7.55 -17.58
C THR A 243 10.10 -6.56 -17.38
N ARG A 244 11.32 -6.97 -17.74
CA ARG A 244 12.49 -6.09 -17.81
C ARG A 244 13.29 -6.43 -19.05
N ALA A 245 13.79 -5.40 -19.73
CA ALA A 245 14.72 -5.57 -20.84
C ALA A 245 16.14 -5.28 -20.39
N SER A 246 17.12 -6.00 -20.96
CA SER A 246 18.54 -5.66 -20.79
C SER A 246 18.85 -4.33 -21.48
N TYR A 247 19.92 -3.67 -21.06
CA TYR A 247 20.38 -2.41 -21.64
C TYR A 247 20.55 -2.48 -23.15
N SER A 248 21.06 -3.58 -23.67
CA SER A 248 21.24 -3.83 -25.11
C SER A 248 19.90 -4.03 -25.86
N GLY A 249 18.80 -4.30 -25.16
CA GLY A 249 17.51 -4.72 -25.73
C GLY A 249 17.50 -6.16 -26.25
N ARG A 250 18.62 -6.88 -26.16
CA ARG A 250 18.71 -8.26 -26.64
C ARG A 250 17.92 -9.23 -25.80
N PHE A 251 17.95 -9.07 -24.47
CA PHE A 251 17.25 -9.96 -23.55
C PHE A 251 16.05 -9.29 -22.94
N VAL A 252 14.94 -10.02 -22.87
CA VAL A 252 13.75 -9.64 -22.14
C VAL A 252 13.47 -10.71 -21.10
N ALA A 253 13.52 -10.33 -19.83
CA ALA A 253 13.12 -11.19 -18.72
C ALA A 253 11.62 -11.01 -18.46
N VAL A 254 10.92 -12.10 -18.27
CA VAL A 254 9.52 -12.16 -17.88
C VAL A 254 9.41 -12.93 -16.58
N ASP A 255 8.97 -12.25 -15.53
CA ASP A 255 8.53 -12.91 -14.30
C ASP A 255 7.07 -13.29 -14.48
N SER A 256 6.77 -14.56 -14.38
CA SER A 256 5.47 -15.12 -14.70
C SER A 256 4.93 -15.99 -13.59
N SER A 257 3.72 -15.71 -13.14
CA SER A 257 3.01 -16.57 -12.20
C SER A 257 1.56 -16.81 -12.60
N GLY A 258 1.03 -17.97 -12.16
CA GLY A 258 -0.38 -18.29 -12.29
C GLY A 258 -1.26 -17.50 -11.32
N ALA A 259 -2.56 -17.56 -11.53
CA ALA A 259 -3.54 -16.83 -10.72
C ALA A 259 -3.47 -17.11 -9.21
N ALA A 260 -3.18 -18.35 -8.83
CA ALA A 260 -3.07 -18.77 -7.44
C ALA A 260 -1.70 -18.52 -6.81
N LEU A 261 -0.73 -17.95 -7.56
CA LEU A 261 0.62 -17.62 -7.08
C LEU A 261 1.39 -18.80 -6.44
N LYS A 262 1.10 -20.04 -6.85
CA LYS A 262 1.76 -21.25 -6.32
C LYS A 262 3.10 -21.54 -6.99
N LYS A 263 3.31 -20.97 -8.17
CA LYS A 263 4.53 -21.15 -8.95
C LYS A 263 4.89 -19.86 -9.65
N ARG A 264 6.18 -19.53 -9.66
CA ARG A 264 6.80 -18.41 -10.36
C ARG A 264 7.91 -18.94 -11.24
N ASP A 265 7.93 -18.53 -12.50
CA ASP A 265 9.03 -18.78 -13.43
C ASP A 265 9.62 -17.44 -13.90
N ILE A 266 10.93 -17.29 -13.84
CA ILE A 266 11.65 -16.21 -14.53
C ILE A 266 12.10 -16.76 -15.87
N ILE A 267 11.55 -16.21 -16.94
CA ILE A 267 11.76 -16.64 -18.31
C ILE A 267 12.56 -15.58 -19.04
N LEU A 268 13.68 -15.98 -19.63
CA LEU A 268 14.53 -15.10 -20.40
C LEU A 268 14.31 -15.35 -21.89
N HIS A 269 13.99 -14.30 -22.63
CA HIS A 269 13.87 -14.29 -24.07
C HIS A 269 15.11 -13.64 -24.69
N ASP A 270 15.85 -14.35 -25.57
CA ASP A 270 16.84 -13.76 -26.47
C ASP A 270 16.13 -13.32 -27.76
N THR A 271 15.89 -12.03 -27.91
CA THR A 271 15.13 -11.44 -29.04
C THR A 271 15.91 -11.56 -30.36
N HIS A 272 17.26 -11.64 -30.32
CA HIS A 272 18.11 -11.82 -31.50
C HIS A 272 18.10 -13.27 -32.02
N GLN A 273 18.04 -14.24 -31.12
CA GLN A 273 18.02 -15.66 -31.50
C GLN A 273 16.60 -16.24 -31.58
N ASN A 274 15.62 -15.47 -31.14
CA ASN A 274 14.22 -15.89 -30.98
C ASN A 274 14.10 -17.19 -30.17
N THR A 275 14.81 -17.24 -29.03
CA THR A 275 14.83 -18.38 -28.11
C THR A 275 14.39 -17.95 -26.72
N LYS A 276 13.85 -18.89 -25.94
CA LYS A 276 13.47 -18.67 -24.56
C LYS A 276 13.97 -19.79 -23.65
N SER A 277 14.33 -19.43 -22.43
CA SER A 277 14.74 -20.38 -21.38
C SER A 277 14.17 -19.96 -20.04
N ILE A 278 13.81 -20.93 -19.20
CA ILE A 278 13.49 -20.68 -17.80
C ILE A 278 14.83 -20.65 -17.05
N VAL A 279 15.14 -19.53 -16.43
CA VAL A 279 16.40 -19.34 -15.67
C VAL A 279 16.21 -19.57 -14.18
N PHE A 280 14.96 -19.47 -13.69
CA PHE A 280 14.62 -19.70 -12.29
C PHE A 280 13.17 -20.16 -12.15
N THR A 281 12.93 -21.08 -11.21
CA THR A 281 11.58 -21.49 -10.79
C THR A 281 11.50 -21.49 -9.27
N ASP A 282 10.45 -20.88 -8.75
CA ASP A 282 10.06 -20.98 -7.34
C ASP A 282 8.65 -21.56 -7.21
N SER A 283 8.36 -22.25 -6.10
CA SER A 283 7.06 -22.82 -5.84
C SER A 283 6.79 -22.97 -4.34
N THR A 284 5.51 -22.89 -3.98
CA THR A 284 5.03 -23.06 -2.59
C THR A 284 3.63 -23.67 -2.55
N ASP A 285 3.27 -24.27 -1.45
CA ASP A 285 1.89 -24.66 -1.14
C ASP A 285 1.06 -23.45 -0.64
N GLY A 286 1.73 -22.38 -0.15
CA GLY A 286 1.15 -21.08 0.21
C GLY A 286 0.96 -20.18 -1.01
N TRP A 287 1.55 -18.98 -1.01
CA TRP A 287 1.55 -18.09 -2.17
C TRP A 287 2.82 -17.25 -2.24
N LEU A 288 3.37 -17.11 -3.44
CA LEU A 288 4.53 -16.27 -3.71
C LEU A 288 4.12 -14.80 -3.87
N TYR A 289 5.00 -13.90 -3.46
CA TYR A 289 4.89 -12.48 -3.82
C TYR A 289 5.50 -12.20 -5.18
N ASP A 290 4.97 -11.16 -5.84
CA ASP A 290 5.66 -10.49 -6.94
C ASP A 290 6.91 -9.81 -6.34
N ARG A 291 8.08 -10.11 -6.91
CA ARG A 291 9.37 -9.59 -6.43
C ARG A 291 10.10 -8.86 -7.55
N ASP A 292 10.89 -7.90 -7.16
CA ASP A 292 11.64 -7.09 -8.11
C ASP A 292 12.69 -7.90 -8.86
N MET A 293 12.93 -7.50 -10.11
CA MET A 293 14.06 -7.95 -10.94
C MET A 293 14.55 -6.76 -11.76
N GLU A 294 15.85 -6.67 -11.99
CA GLU A 294 16.44 -5.58 -12.72
C GLU A 294 17.71 -6.02 -13.44
N PHE A 295 17.91 -5.59 -14.70
CA PHE A 295 19.18 -5.74 -15.39
C PHE A 295 20.17 -4.68 -14.95
N ALA A 296 21.45 -5.04 -14.90
CA ALA A 296 22.53 -4.10 -14.66
C ALA A 296 22.58 -3.04 -15.78
N PRO A 297 23.08 -1.82 -15.49
CA PRO A 297 23.04 -0.70 -16.45
C PRO A 297 23.71 -0.95 -17.80
N ASP A 298 24.88 -1.59 -17.82
CA ASP A 298 25.71 -1.77 -19.02
C ASP A 298 26.05 -3.25 -19.31
N SER A 299 25.40 -4.18 -18.66
CA SER A 299 25.71 -5.61 -18.82
C SER A 299 24.46 -6.49 -18.91
N GLU A 300 24.67 -7.74 -19.21
CA GLU A 300 23.61 -8.77 -19.30
C GLU A 300 23.47 -9.54 -17.98
N LYS A 301 23.92 -8.97 -16.86
CA LYS A 301 23.61 -9.46 -15.51
C LYS A 301 22.23 -8.97 -15.10
N MET A 302 21.52 -9.76 -14.35
CA MET A 302 20.22 -9.40 -13.80
C MET A 302 20.14 -9.92 -12.37
N PHE A 303 19.75 -9.07 -11.42
CA PHE A 303 19.32 -9.58 -10.13
C PHE A 303 17.80 -9.73 -10.11
N PHE A 304 17.34 -10.61 -9.23
CA PHE A 304 15.94 -10.70 -8.84
C PHE A 304 15.84 -11.11 -7.37
N LEU A 305 14.70 -10.79 -6.77
CA LEU A 305 14.40 -11.18 -5.39
C LEU A 305 13.58 -12.47 -5.38
N SER A 306 13.87 -13.36 -4.43
CA SER A 306 13.12 -14.61 -4.24
C SER A 306 13.12 -15.06 -2.79
N GLU A 307 12.01 -15.68 -2.40
CA GLU A 307 11.78 -16.29 -1.09
C GLU A 307 12.02 -17.81 -1.10
N GLN A 308 12.71 -18.35 -2.10
CA GLN A 308 12.88 -19.80 -2.27
C GLN A 308 13.45 -20.50 -1.03
N THR A 309 14.28 -19.82 -0.26
CA THR A 309 14.89 -20.33 0.98
C THR A 309 14.08 -20.03 2.24
N GLY A 310 12.85 -19.50 2.13
CA GLY A 310 12.01 -19.07 3.23
C GLY A 310 12.10 -17.58 3.54
N TRP A 311 13.14 -16.90 3.09
CA TRP A 311 13.40 -15.48 3.27
C TRP A 311 13.68 -14.82 1.95
N ASN A 312 13.34 -13.52 1.83
CA ASN A 312 13.52 -12.77 0.58
C ASN A 312 14.98 -12.35 0.39
N HIS A 313 15.66 -12.93 -0.61
CA HIS A 313 17.08 -12.71 -0.88
C HIS A 313 17.34 -12.29 -2.32
N ILE A 314 18.54 -11.73 -2.55
CA ILE A 314 19.04 -11.34 -3.87
C ILE A 314 19.66 -12.57 -4.56
N TYR A 315 19.16 -12.84 -5.77
CA TYR A 315 19.73 -13.81 -6.71
C TYR A 315 20.28 -13.08 -7.92
N LEU A 316 21.39 -13.54 -8.44
CA LEU A 316 22.04 -13.00 -9.64
C LEU A 316 22.05 -14.04 -10.75
N THR A 317 21.66 -13.65 -11.94
CA THR A 317 21.83 -14.44 -13.17
C THR A 317 22.54 -13.63 -14.24
N ASN A 318 23.22 -14.33 -15.18
CA ASN A 318 23.76 -13.70 -16.36
C ASN A 318 23.06 -14.28 -17.60
N ALA A 319 22.43 -13.41 -18.39
CA ALA A 319 21.59 -13.78 -19.52
C ALA A 319 22.33 -14.49 -20.64
N ILE A 320 23.68 -14.30 -20.77
CA ILE A 320 24.49 -14.92 -21.78
C ILE A 320 24.92 -16.34 -21.36
N THR A 321 25.36 -16.47 -20.11
CA THR A 321 25.94 -17.74 -19.62
C THR A 321 24.91 -18.65 -18.98
N GLY A 322 23.77 -18.11 -18.54
CA GLY A 322 22.75 -18.83 -17.77
C GLY A 322 23.22 -19.19 -16.35
N SER A 323 24.29 -18.57 -15.84
CA SER A 323 24.72 -18.78 -14.44
C SER A 323 23.69 -18.23 -13.49
N LEU A 324 23.48 -18.90 -12.36
CA LEU A 324 22.59 -18.50 -11.28
C LEU A 324 23.33 -18.63 -9.95
N GLU A 325 23.19 -17.59 -9.09
CA GLU A 325 23.85 -17.53 -7.79
C GLU A 325 22.95 -16.78 -6.79
N GLN A 326 22.85 -17.27 -5.56
CA GLN A 326 22.27 -16.54 -4.44
C GLN A 326 23.34 -15.65 -3.82
N LEU A 327 23.07 -14.36 -3.67
CA LEU A 327 24.05 -13.37 -3.20
C LEU A 327 23.93 -13.06 -1.70
N THR A 328 22.74 -13.17 -1.14
CA THR A 328 22.47 -12.92 0.28
C THR A 328 21.78 -14.13 0.90
N GLU A 329 22.04 -14.41 2.18
CA GLU A 329 21.50 -15.54 2.90
C GLU A 329 21.30 -15.18 4.39
N GLY A 330 20.40 -15.86 5.09
CA GLY A 330 20.12 -15.66 6.51
C GLY A 330 18.63 -15.60 6.81
N ASP A 331 18.28 -15.40 8.11
CA ASP A 331 16.91 -15.33 8.58
C ASP A 331 16.43 -13.86 8.63
N TYR A 332 16.43 -13.21 7.46
CA TYR A 332 16.02 -11.83 7.28
C TYR A 332 15.54 -11.58 5.84
N GLU A 333 14.85 -10.47 5.62
CA GLU A 333 14.35 -10.09 4.30
C GLU A 333 15.10 -8.90 3.71
N ILE A 334 15.46 -9.00 2.42
CA ILE A 334 15.75 -7.86 1.58
C ILE A 334 14.41 -7.18 1.26
N THR A 335 14.26 -5.93 1.66
CA THR A 335 13.01 -5.18 1.51
C THR A 335 12.99 -4.26 0.30
N TRP A 336 14.17 -3.96 -0.25
CA TRP A 336 14.40 -3.18 -1.46
C TRP A 336 15.81 -3.43 -2.00
N ALA A 337 16.00 -3.39 -3.32
CA ALA A 337 17.31 -3.47 -3.97
C ALA A 337 17.31 -2.74 -5.31
N GLU A 338 18.44 -2.14 -5.69
CA GLU A 338 18.64 -1.46 -6.97
C GLU A 338 20.13 -1.50 -7.38
N TRP A 339 20.42 -1.44 -8.67
CA TRP A 339 21.80 -1.35 -9.16
C TRP A 339 22.38 0.04 -8.93
N LEU A 340 23.60 0.14 -8.37
CA LEU A 340 24.44 1.34 -8.39
C LEU A 340 25.33 1.37 -9.64
N SER A 341 25.89 0.22 -9.99
CA SER A 341 26.78 0.04 -11.14
C SER A 341 26.66 -1.42 -11.64
N ASP A 342 27.37 -1.78 -12.69
CA ASP A 342 27.44 -3.18 -13.16
C ASP A 342 28.01 -4.18 -12.12
N ASN A 343 28.62 -3.68 -11.06
CA ASN A 343 29.27 -4.50 -10.04
C ASN A 343 28.82 -4.17 -8.61
N GLU A 344 27.84 -3.30 -8.43
CA GLU A 344 27.36 -2.91 -7.09
C GLU A 344 25.85 -2.84 -7.04
N ILE A 345 25.28 -3.43 -5.99
CA ILE A 345 23.87 -3.40 -5.67
C ILE A 345 23.71 -2.72 -4.31
N ILE A 346 22.88 -1.67 -4.25
CA ILE A 346 22.42 -1.08 -2.99
C ILE A 346 21.12 -1.76 -2.59
N TYR A 347 20.96 -2.05 -1.29
CA TYR A 347 19.77 -2.71 -0.81
C TYR A 347 19.43 -2.32 0.63
N ALA A 348 18.17 -2.56 1.04
CA ALA A 348 17.71 -2.45 2.41
C ALA A 348 17.30 -3.83 2.94
N ASN A 349 17.62 -4.09 4.22
CA ASN A 349 17.25 -5.32 4.90
C ASN A 349 16.80 -5.08 6.35
N ASN A 350 16.26 -6.14 6.99
CA ASN A 350 15.86 -6.16 8.39
C ASN A 350 16.67 -7.16 9.24
N GLU A 351 17.92 -7.43 8.87
CA GLU A 351 18.79 -8.39 9.54
C GLU A 351 19.07 -8.03 11.01
N ALA A 352 19.22 -6.74 11.33
CA ALA A 352 19.51 -6.29 12.69
C ALA A 352 18.32 -6.52 13.62
N ASP A 353 17.12 -6.23 13.16
CA ASP A 353 15.84 -6.44 13.85
C ASP A 353 14.68 -6.36 12.85
N TYR A 354 13.63 -7.15 13.02
CA TYR A 354 12.47 -7.11 12.12
C TYR A 354 11.78 -5.74 12.07
N GLY A 355 11.85 -4.98 13.17
CA GLY A 355 11.31 -3.62 13.27
C GLY A 355 12.21 -2.52 12.72
N GLU A 356 13.37 -2.83 12.16
CA GLU A 356 14.34 -1.88 11.61
C GLU A 356 14.57 -2.12 10.12
N ARG A 357 15.09 -1.10 9.44
CA ARG A 357 15.59 -1.21 8.06
C ARG A 357 16.91 -0.49 7.93
N HIS A 358 17.93 -1.22 7.49
CA HIS A 358 19.27 -0.69 7.26
C HIS A 358 19.68 -0.82 5.81
N LEU A 359 20.54 0.10 5.36
CA LEU A 359 21.05 0.21 4.00
C LEU A 359 22.45 -0.38 3.88
N PHE A 360 22.69 -1.07 2.78
CA PHE A 360 23.95 -1.76 2.47
C PHE A 360 24.30 -1.60 1.00
N ILE A 361 25.58 -1.66 0.68
CA ILE A 361 26.10 -1.84 -0.68
C ILE A 361 26.83 -3.18 -0.75
N LEU A 362 26.45 -4.03 -1.71
CA LEU A 362 27.12 -5.28 -2.04
C LEU A 362 27.98 -5.09 -3.28
N ASN A 363 29.29 -5.33 -3.16
CA ASN A 363 30.21 -5.36 -4.30
C ASN A 363 30.31 -6.79 -4.85
N LEU A 364 29.96 -6.99 -6.12
CA LEU A 364 29.91 -8.31 -6.77
C LEU A 364 31.28 -8.90 -7.10
N GLU A 365 32.35 -8.10 -7.19
CA GLU A 365 33.69 -8.57 -7.47
C GLU A 365 34.37 -9.06 -6.19
N THR A 366 34.31 -8.26 -5.11
CA THR A 366 34.98 -8.60 -3.85
C THR A 366 34.10 -9.47 -2.94
N ARG A 367 32.78 -9.46 -3.15
CA ARG A 367 31.74 -10.09 -2.29
C ARG A 367 31.68 -9.47 -0.91
N GLU A 368 32.20 -8.27 -0.74
CA GLU A 368 32.11 -7.52 0.49
C GLU A 368 30.83 -6.70 0.51
N THR A 369 30.27 -6.57 1.72
CA THR A 369 29.09 -5.76 1.99
C THR A 369 29.48 -4.60 2.90
N GLU A 370 29.14 -3.37 2.51
CA GLU A 370 29.30 -2.15 3.30
C GLU A 370 27.95 -1.74 3.87
N GLN A 371 27.87 -1.56 5.19
CA GLN A 371 26.70 -1.03 5.87
C GLN A 371 26.73 0.50 5.87
N LEU A 372 25.67 1.14 5.35
CA LEU A 372 25.58 2.60 5.25
C LEU A 372 24.88 3.24 6.47
N THR A 373 23.97 2.52 7.11
CA THR A 373 23.17 3.05 8.23
C THR A 373 23.20 2.12 9.43
N THR A 374 23.34 2.68 10.64
CA THR A 374 23.43 1.91 11.90
C THR A 374 22.47 2.38 12.98
N GLU A 375 21.83 3.53 12.80
CA GLU A 375 20.89 4.10 13.76
C GLU A 375 19.58 3.31 13.75
N GLU A 376 19.05 2.95 14.95
CA GLU A 376 17.76 2.32 15.13
C GLU A 376 16.65 3.17 14.52
N ALA A 377 16.12 2.76 13.37
CA ALA A 377 15.08 3.45 12.66
C ALA A 377 14.39 2.54 11.62
N TYR A 378 13.18 2.90 11.24
CA TYR A 378 12.50 2.28 10.11
C TYR A 378 12.62 3.16 8.88
N ARG A 379 13.20 2.61 7.79
CA ARG A 379 13.46 3.31 6.51
C ARG A 379 12.68 2.63 5.38
N TYR A 380 12.11 3.43 4.48
CA TYR A 380 11.27 2.95 3.37
C TYR A 380 11.14 4.02 2.28
N GLN A 381 10.49 3.69 1.15
CA GLN A 381 10.32 4.60 0.00
C GLN A 381 11.66 5.11 -0.56
N PHE A 382 12.55 4.17 -0.86
CA PHE A 382 13.87 4.48 -1.38
C PHE A 382 13.80 4.92 -2.85
N GLU A 383 14.56 5.96 -3.20
CA GLU A 383 14.66 6.51 -4.56
C GLU A 383 16.09 6.96 -4.85
N LEU A 384 16.74 6.35 -5.81
CA LEU A 384 18.06 6.77 -6.26
C LEU A 384 17.97 7.95 -7.24
N SER A 385 18.92 8.89 -7.13
CA SER A 385 19.09 9.92 -8.14
C SER A 385 19.44 9.31 -9.51
N PRO A 386 19.05 9.94 -10.63
CA PRO A 386 19.37 9.42 -11.97
C PRO A 386 20.87 9.16 -12.24
N ASP A 387 21.76 9.93 -11.58
CA ASP A 387 23.22 9.72 -11.68
C ASP A 387 23.78 8.75 -10.64
N LYS A 388 22.91 8.16 -9.80
CA LYS A 388 23.24 7.21 -8.73
C LYS A 388 24.16 7.78 -7.63
N SER A 389 24.29 9.11 -7.54
CA SER A 389 25.12 9.77 -6.52
C SER A 389 24.41 10.00 -5.18
N LYS A 390 23.07 9.96 -5.16
CA LYS A 390 22.26 10.22 -3.98
C LYS A 390 21.14 9.20 -3.83
N LEU A 391 20.84 8.85 -2.58
CA LEU A 391 19.66 8.05 -2.21
C LEU A 391 18.76 8.89 -1.31
N ILE A 392 17.49 9.02 -1.66
CA ILE A 392 16.45 9.65 -0.84
C ILE A 392 15.50 8.60 -0.33
N TYR A 393 15.05 8.74 0.91
CA TYR A 393 14.11 7.81 1.55
C TYR A 393 13.35 8.47 2.69
N ALA A 394 12.26 7.85 3.08
CA ALA A 394 11.53 8.19 4.30
C ALA A 394 12.14 7.46 5.50
N LYS A 395 12.34 8.18 6.61
CA LYS A 395 12.88 7.65 7.87
C LYS A 395 11.99 8.07 9.03
N THR A 396 11.67 7.13 9.91
CA THR A 396 10.83 7.34 11.09
C THR A 396 11.42 6.67 12.32
N PHE A 397 11.09 7.22 13.49
CA PHE A 397 11.45 6.71 14.81
C PHE A 397 10.21 6.55 15.68
N PHE A 398 10.36 5.97 16.86
CA PHE A 398 9.29 5.99 17.86
C PHE A 398 8.86 7.43 18.16
N ASN A 399 7.56 7.69 18.08
CA ASN A 399 6.93 9.00 18.30
C ASN A 399 7.40 10.13 17.36
N GLU A 400 8.05 9.78 16.26
CA GLU A 400 8.49 10.72 15.24
C GLU A 400 7.93 10.31 13.87
N PRO A 401 6.91 11.00 13.36
CA PRO A 401 6.43 10.79 11.99
C PRO A 401 7.60 10.94 11.01
N TYR A 402 7.50 10.21 9.88
CA TYR A 402 8.61 10.20 8.94
C TYR A 402 8.91 11.58 8.33
N GLU A 403 10.19 11.79 8.10
CA GLU A 403 10.73 12.87 7.28
C GLU A 403 11.53 12.27 6.11
N LEU A 404 11.79 13.09 5.09
CA LEU A 404 12.68 12.71 4.00
C LEU A 404 14.14 12.92 4.40
N PHE A 405 14.94 11.92 4.13
CA PHE A 405 16.38 11.90 4.36
C PHE A 405 17.14 11.60 3.07
N MET A 406 18.38 11.99 3.02
CA MET A 406 19.31 11.74 1.92
C MET A 406 20.63 11.17 2.43
N ILE A 407 21.21 10.26 1.66
CA ILE A 407 22.63 9.86 1.75
C ILE A 407 23.33 10.27 0.45
N ASP A 408 24.48 10.94 0.59
CA ASP A 408 25.44 11.15 -0.50
C ASP A 408 26.27 9.86 -0.67
N LEU A 409 26.05 9.13 -1.75
CA LEU A 409 26.69 7.85 -2.02
C LEU A 409 28.17 7.99 -2.47
N GLU A 410 28.61 9.20 -2.86
CA GLU A 410 30.03 9.47 -3.11
C GLU A 410 30.82 9.63 -1.81
N ASN A 411 30.15 10.05 -0.74
CA ASN A 411 30.71 10.24 0.60
C ASN A 411 29.77 9.68 1.66
N PRO A 412 29.52 8.36 1.68
CA PRO A 412 28.56 7.78 2.60
C PRO A 412 29.06 7.91 4.05
N GLY A 413 28.23 8.36 4.96
CA GLY A 413 28.58 8.51 6.39
C GLY A 413 27.63 9.37 7.19
N GLU A 414 26.78 10.12 6.55
CA GLU A 414 25.80 11.00 7.20
C GLU A 414 24.44 10.91 6.54
N GLU A 415 23.38 10.69 7.34
CA GLU A 415 21.99 10.78 6.88
C GLU A 415 21.54 12.25 7.06
N ILE A 416 21.32 12.95 5.94
CA ILE A 416 20.93 14.36 5.92
C ILE A 416 19.41 14.45 5.89
N GLN A 417 18.81 15.07 6.90
CA GLN A 417 17.36 15.35 6.90
C GLN A 417 17.04 16.46 5.90
N LEU A 418 16.16 16.19 4.96
CA LEU A 418 15.75 17.12 3.90
C LEU A 418 14.45 17.87 4.23
N SER A 419 13.54 17.26 4.95
CA SER A 419 12.25 17.87 5.28
C SER A 419 12.06 18.03 6.77
N ASN A 420 11.27 19.04 7.15
CA ASN A 420 10.80 19.30 8.51
C ASN A 420 9.31 19.63 8.41
N SER A 421 8.50 18.59 8.28
CA SER A 421 7.07 18.70 7.95
C SER A 421 6.15 18.58 9.17
N VAL A 422 6.69 18.09 10.29
CA VAL A 422 5.95 17.90 11.53
C VAL A 422 5.76 19.26 12.23
N PRO A 423 4.51 19.67 12.56
CA PRO A 423 4.26 20.92 13.25
C PRO A 423 4.87 20.96 14.66
N ASP A 424 5.32 22.14 15.11
CA ASP A 424 5.87 22.31 16.47
C ASP A 424 4.89 21.84 17.56
N SER A 425 3.58 22.04 17.36
CA SER A 425 2.52 21.60 18.29
C SER A 425 2.43 20.08 18.47
N PHE A 426 2.97 19.30 17.55
CA PHE A 426 3.09 17.85 17.70
C PHE A 426 4.04 17.48 18.85
N HIS A 427 5.13 18.22 19.00
CA HIS A 427 6.15 18.00 20.03
C HIS A 427 5.73 18.52 21.42
N ASP A 428 4.64 19.30 21.51
CA ASP A 428 4.04 19.70 22.78
C ASP A 428 3.23 18.56 23.44
N ILE A 429 2.93 17.49 22.70
CA ILE A 429 2.22 16.31 23.19
C ILE A 429 3.21 15.32 23.79
N ASP A 430 2.95 14.89 25.03
CA ASP A 430 3.72 13.82 25.68
C ASP A 430 3.32 12.45 25.10
N TRP A 431 3.98 12.05 24.02
CA TRP A 431 3.80 10.76 23.38
C TRP A 431 4.46 9.66 24.19
N GLN A 432 3.68 8.66 24.60
CA GLN A 432 4.24 7.48 25.25
C GLN A 432 4.99 6.64 24.22
N ARG A 433 6.23 6.26 24.54
CA ARG A 433 6.99 5.30 23.71
C ARG A 433 6.40 3.90 23.88
N GLU A 434 6.07 3.27 22.77
CA GLU A 434 5.66 1.86 22.75
C GLU A 434 6.80 0.95 23.20
N GLU A 435 6.45 -0.09 23.95
CA GLU A 435 7.38 -1.17 24.19
C GLU A 435 7.32 -2.16 23.04
N TYR A 436 8.38 -2.19 22.21
CA TYR A 436 8.55 -3.16 21.15
C TYR A 436 9.05 -4.48 21.75
N ILE A 437 8.34 -5.57 21.50
CA ILE A 437 8.56 -6.87 22.12
C ILE A 437 8.59 -7.96 21.05
N ARG A 438 9.50 -8.91 21.21
CA ARG A 438 9.47 -10.19 20.51
C ARG A 438 9.26 -11.30 21.51
N PHE A 439 8.36 -12.22 21.22
CA PHE A 439 8.09 -13.38 22.06
C PHE A 439 7.88 -14.63 21.22
N THR A 440 8.11 -15.80 21.79
CA THR A 440 7.86 -17.06 21.10
C THR A 440 6.42 -17.51 21.34
N GLY A 441 5.68 -17.80 20.28
CA GLY A 441 4.31 -18.30 20.34
C GLY A 441 4.19 -19.64 21.08
N ARG A 442 2.96 -20.09 21.34
CA ARG A 442 2.66 -21.36 22.05
C ARG A 442 3.17 -22.62 21.35
N ASP A 443 3.49 -22.55 20.06
CA ASP A 443 4.11 -23.63 19.30
C ASP A 443 5.59 -23.86 19.71
N GLY A 444 6.22 -22.88 20.39
CA GLY A 444 7.60 -22.93 20.85
C GLY A 444 8.64 -22.67 19.76
N GLU A 445 8.22 -22.25 18.57
CA GLU A 445 9.08 -22.07 17.39
C GLU A 445 8.89 -20.70 16.73
N THR A 446 7.65 -20.17 16.66
CA THR A 446 7.34 -18.94 15.94
C THR A 446 7.66 -17.71 16.78
N ASP A 447 8.54 -16.84 16.28
CA ASP A 447 8.81 -15.53 16.86
C ASP A 447 7.79 -14.50 16.36
N ILE A 448 7.10 -13.86 17.32
CA ILE A 448 6.02 -12.90 17.07
C ILE A 448 6.44 -11.53 17.59
N SER A 449 6.27 -10.50 16.78
CA SER A 449 6.49 -9.11 17.21
C SER A 449 5.19 -8.47 17.67
N MET A 450 5.25 -7.70 18.74
CA MET A 450 4.14 -6.89 19.23
C MET A 450 4.63 -5.56 19.80
N SER A 451 3.76 -4.56 19.80
CA SER A 451 3.94 -3.34 20.58
C SER A 451 2.92 -3.27 21.71
N VAL A 452 3.35 -2.68 22.82
CA VAL A 452 2.51 -2.51 24.01
C VAL A 452 2.61 -1.08 24.51
N LEU A 453 1.45 -0.45 24.65
CA LEU A 453 1.30 0.83 25.35
C LEU A 453 0.66 0.57 26.72
N TYR A 454 1.25 1.15 27.75
CA TYR A 454 0.76 1.04 29.12
C TYR A 454 -0.25 2.14 29.45
N PRO A 455 -1.20 1.91 30.37
CA PRO A 455 -2.05 2.99 30.87
C PRO A 455 -1.23 4.16 31.38
N GLU A 456 -1.65 5.39 31.10
CA GLU A 456 -1.05 6.57 31.75
C GLU A 456 -1.16 6.41 33.27
N ASN A 457 -0.12 6.71 34.02
CA ASN A 457 -0.06 6.47 35.45
C ASN A 457 -0.14 4.99 35.86
N TYR A 458 0.42 4.09 35.03
CA TYR A 458 0.46 2.66 35.30
C TYR A 458 0.96 2.33 36.71
N ASN A 459 0.23 1.46 37.41
CA ASN A 459 0.58 0.92 38.70
C ASN A 459 0.43 -0.60 38.71
N ALA A 460 1.52 -1.32 38.90
CA ALA A 460 1.53 -2.80 38.88
C ALA A 460 0.63 -3.47 39.91
N ASP A 461 0.19 -2.74 40.95
CA ASP A 461 -0.75 -3.27 41.98
C ASP A 461 -2.23 -3.14 41.57
N GLN A 462 -2.51 -2.62 40.36
CA GLN A 462 -3.85 -2.45 39.81
C GLN A 462 -4.03 -3.31 38.56
N THR A 463 -5.29 -3.58 38.20
CA THR A 463 -5.65 -4.22 36.92
C THR A 463 -6.32 -3.22 35.99
N TYR A 464 -6.08 -3.37 34.69
CA TYR A 464 -6.56 -2.45 33.69
C TYR A 464 -7.16 -3.20 32.50
N PRO A 465 -8.27 -2.73 31.92
CA PRO A 465 -8.82 -3.30 30.70
C PRO A 465 -7.83 -3.16 29.54
N VAL A 466 -8.01 -3.99 28.52
CA VAL A 466 -7.09 -4.09 27.38
C VAL A 466 -7.87 -3.82 26.09
N VAL A 467 -7.28 -3.06 25.19
CA VAL A 467 -7.75 -2.94 23.81
C VAL A 467 -6.66 -3.49 22.88
N VAL A 468 -7.03 -4.44 22.03
CA VAL A 468 -6.18 -4.95 20.97
C VAL A 468 -6.48 -4.16 19.69
N PHE A 469 -5.46 -3.60 19.06
CA PHE A 469 -5.53 -3.13 17.70
C PHE A 469 -5.10 -4.26 16.76
N ALA A 470 -5.88 -4.55 15.73
CA ALA A 470 -5.54 -5.50 14.69
C ALA A 470 -5.43 -4.78 13.34
N HIS A 471 -4.26 -4.84 12.72
CA HIS A 471 -4.01 -4.15 11.44
C HIS A 471 -4.79 -4.76 10.28
N GLY A 472 -5.00 -4.00 9.22
CA GLY A 472 -5.66 -4.43 7.99
C GLY A 472 -4.72 -5.15 7.02
N ALA A 473 -5.23 -5.48 5.82
CA ALA A 473 -4.54 -6.17 4.73
C ALA A 473 -4.07 -7.61 5.03
N GLY A 474 -3.83 -7.98 6.26
CA GLY A 474 -3.21 -9.24 6.68
C GLY A 474 -1.72 -9.26 6.36
N SER A 475 -1.35 -9.31 5.08
CA SER A 475 0.04 -9.28 4.64
C SER A 475 0.60 -7.84 4.68
N LEU A 476 0.79 -7.33 5.88
CA LEU A 476 1.36 -6.01 6.20
C LEU A 476 2.22 -6.16 7.44
N GLN A 477 3.21 -5.30 7.65
CA GLN A 477 3.91 -5.11 8.91
C GLN A 477 3.43 -3.81 9.55
N ASN A 478 2.98 -3.84 10.81
CA ASN A 478 2.59 -2.65 11.56
C ASN A 478 3.44 -2.45 12.83
N VAL A 479 3.98 -3.52 13.38
CA VAL A 479 4.87 -3.47 14.55
C VAL A 479 6.32 -3.28 14.10
N TYR A 480 6.81 -2.04 14.19
CA TYR A 480 8.18 -1.68 13.89
C TYR A 480 8.65 -0.50 14.75
N LYS A 481 9.95 -0.25 14.80
CA LYS A 481 10.56 0.80 15.64
C LYS A 481 10.42 2.17 14.99
N GLY A 482 9.19 2.64 14.88
CA GLY A 482 8.85 3.90 14.22
C GLY A 482 7.40 4.31 14.43
N TRP A 483 7.05 5.48 13.95
CA TRP A 483 5.69 5.97 13.87
C TRP A 483 4.94 5.24 12.75
N SER A 484 3.75 4.67 13.03
CA SER A 484 2.99 3.97 12.00
C SER A 484 2.58 4.90 10.86
N ASN A 485 3.03 4.57 9.65
CA ASN A 485 2.68 5.33 8.45
C ASN A 485 1.27 4.98 7.94
N ASN A 486 0.92 3.70 8.00
CA ASN A 486 -0.38 3.22 7.51
C ASN A 486 -1.51 3.51 8.48
N TYR A 487 -1.22 3.42 9.79
CA TYR A 487 -2.19 3.53 10.89
C TYR A 487 -1.84 4.68 11.84
N TRP A 488 -1.44 5.83 11.30
CA TRP A 488 -1.05 6.99 12.09
C TRP A 488 -2.21 7.58 12.93
N ARG A 489 -3.46 7.41 12.48
CA ARG A 489 -4.65 7.79 13.26
C ARG A 489 -4.85 6.85 14.41
N GLU A 490 -4.78 5.55 14.13
CA GLU A 490 -4.88 4.48 15.10
C GLU A 490 -3.73 4.55 16.12
N TYR A 491 -2.52 4.90 15.68
CA TYR A 491 -1.40 5.16 16.58
C TYR A 491 -1.74 6.23 17.62
N MET A 492 -2.29 7.38 17.20
CA MET A 492 -2.71 8.45 18.11
C MET A 492 -3.94 8.05 18.94
N PHE A 493 -4.87 7.32 18.38
CA PHE A 493 -6.04 6.81 19.10
C PHE A 493 -5.63 5.80 20.18
N ASN A 494 -4.66 4.95 19.92
CA ASN A 494 -4.08 4.06 20.91
C ASN A 494 -3.46 4.84 22.08
N GLN A 495 -2.77 5.94 21.81
CA GLN A 495 -2.27 6.86 22.84
C GLN A 495 -3.42 7.49 23.66
N LEU A 496 -4.54 7.83 23.02
CA LEU A 496 -5.73 8.35 23.72
C LEU A 496 -6.35 7.29 24.63
N LEU A 497 -6.42 6.04 24.20
CA LEU A 497 -6.92 4.94 25.02
C LEU A 497 -6.07 4.74 26.28
N THR A 498 -4.73 4.85 26.20
CA THR A 498 -3.87 4.72 27.38
C THR A 498 -4.09 5.83 28.41
N ARG A 499 -4.35 7.06 27.95
CA ARG A 499 -4.71 8.18 28.81
C ARG A 499 -6.04 7.97 29.53
N ASN A 500 -6.87 7.11 28.96
CA ASN A 500 -8.14 6.69 29.56
C ASN A 500 -8.05 5.35 30.31
N GLY A 501 -6.83 4.90 30.63
CA GLY A 501 -6.58 3.79 31.53
C GLY A 501 -6.67 2.39 30.91
N TYR A 502 -6.47 2.27 29.59
CA TYR A 502 -6.36 0.99 28.91
C TYR A 502 -4.90 0.61 28.69
N PHE A 503 -4.59 -0.69 28.74
CA PHE A 503 -3.49 -1.21 27.94
C PHE A 503 -3.89 -1.24 26.48
N VAL A 504 -2.94 -0.98 25.57
CA VAL A 504 -3.15 -1.23 24.14
C VAL A 504 -2.07 -2.19 23.67
N VAL A 505 -2.49 -3.20 22.93
CA VAL A 505 -1.62 -4.25 22.37
C VAL A 505 -1.84 -4.32 20.87
N ASP A 506 -0.76 -4.23 20.10
CA ASP A 506 -0.72 -4.41 18.65
C ASP A 506 0.21 -5.57 18.32
N VAL A 507 -0.26 -6.55 17.57
CA VAL A 507 0.48 -7.78 17.26
C VAL A 507 0.60 -7.93 15.75
N ASP A 508 1.81 -8.07 15.25
CA ASP A 508 2.04 -8.60 13.91
C ASP A 508 1.87 -10.13 13.96
N PHE A 509 0.64 -10.54 13.78
CA PHE A 509 0.26 -11.96 13.78
C PHE A 509 0.73 -12.67 12.50
N ARG A 510 0.80 -14.00 12.51
CA ARG A 510 1.04 -14.80 11.28
C ARG A 510 0.09 -14.37 10.18
N HIS A 511 0.60 -14.17 9.01
CA HIS A 511 0.12 -13.47 7.81
C HIS A 511 0.83 -12.14 7.57
N SER A 512 1.36 -11.49 8.62
CA SER A 512 2.13 -10.24 8.46
C SER A 512 3.41 -10.46 7.64
N THR A 513 3.94 -9.38 7.05
CA THR A 513 5.17 -9.39 6.24
C THR A 513 6.39 -8.96 7.04
N GLY A 514 7.59 -9.28 6.57
CA GLY A 514 8.85 -8.94 7.22
C GLY A 514 9.40 -10.03 8.13
N TYR A 515 8.73 -11.17 8.21
CA TYR A 515 9.03 -12.28 9.11
C TYR A 515 9.28 -13.59 8.36
N GLY A 516 9.54 -13.53 7.06
CA GLY A 516 9.74 -14.67 6.19
C GLY A 516 8.45 -15.25 5.60
N ARG A 517 8.64 -16.14 4.63
CA ARG A 517 7.54 -16.72 3.84
C ARG A 517 6.63 -17.59 4.69
N ASP A 518 7.17 -18.46 5.50
CA ASP A 518 6.39 -19.45 6.28
C ASP A 518 5.45 -18.74 7.27
N PHE A 519 5.94 -17.70 7.97
CA PHE A 519 5.13 -16.86 8.84
C PHE A 519 3.94 -16.22 8.11
N ARG A 520 4.17 -15.74 6.90
CA ARG A 520 3.12 -15.15 6.08
C ARG A 520 2.14 -16.18 5.56
N GLU A 521 2.59 -17.38 5.18
CA GLU A 521 1.80 -18.40 4.51
C GLU A 521 1.01 -19.31 5.44
N ASP A 522 1.29 -19.33 6.75
CA ASP A 522 0.64 -20.19 7.75
C ASP A 522 -0.89 -20.11 7.76
N VAL A 523 -1.46 -18.99 7.29
CA VAL A 523 -2.91 -18.80 7.16
C VAL A 523 -3.51 -19.44 5.92
N THR A 524 -2.71 -20.10 5.08
CA THR A 524 -3.18 -20.77 3.86
C THR A 524 -4.28 -21.75 4.18
N ASN A 525 -5.39 -21.65 3.43
CA ASN A 525 -6.60 -22.42 3.57
C ASN A 525 -7.42 -22.18 4.86
N TRP A 526 -6.94 -21.39 5.82
CA TRP A 526 -7.68 -21.07 7.05
C TRP A 526 -7.24 -19.75 7.68
N MET A 527 -7.77 -18.65 7.20
CA MET A 527 -7.56 -17.31 7.79
C MET A 527 -8.34 -17.15 9.10
N GLY A 528 -7.75 -16.45 10.06
CA GLY A 528 -8.30 -16.19 11.40
C GLY A 528 -7.79 -17.12 12.50
N ARG A 529 -7.28 -18.30 12.12
CA ARG A 529 -6.88 -19.33 13.12
C ARG A 529 -5.60 -18.95 13.85
N TYR A 530 -4.50 -18.84 13.13
CA TYR A 530 -3.20 -18.57 13.74
C TYR A 530 -3.09 -17.15 14.23
N GLU A 531 -3.69 -16.21 13.53
CA GLU A 531 -3.77 -14.79 13.91
C GLU A 531 -4.42 -14.64 15.30
N THR A 532 -5.56 -15.35 15.54
CA THR A 532 -6.21 -15.36 16.86
C THR A 532 -5.30 -15.98 17.94
N MET A 533 -4.58 -17.06 17.60
CA MET A 533 -3.66 -17.71 18.54
C MET A 533 -2.52 -16.77 18.94
N ASP A 534 -1.93 -16.09 17.97
CA ASP A 534 -0.79 -15.19 18.17
C ASP A 534 -1.18 -13.98 19.03
N ILE A 535 -2.37 -13.40 18.78
CA ILE A 535 -2.90 -12.29 19.59
C ILE A 535 -3.14 -12.77 21.05
N VAL A 536 -3.74 -13.95 21.24
CA VAL A 536 -3.98 -14.50 22.58
C VAL A 536 -2.66 -14.78 23.30
N ASP A 537 -1.66 -15.31 22.61
CA ASP A 537 -0.33 -15.56 23.17
C ASP A 537 0.36 -14.27 23.62
N GLY A 538 0.23 -13.20 22.80
CA GLY A 538 0.71 -11.87 23.16
C GLY A 538 0.04 -11.33 24.43
N LEU A 539 -1.27 -11.46 24.55
CA LEU A 539 -2.01 -11.04 25.75
C LEU A 539 -1.56 -11.82 26.99
N ASP A 540 -1.39 -13.16 26.88
CA ASP A 540 -0.93 -14.00 27.96
C ASP A 540 0.52 -13.63 28.37
N TRP A 541 1.39 -13.35 27.41
CA TRP A 541 2.76 -12.91 27.66
C TRP A 541 2.80 -11.56 28.40
N VAL A 542 2.02 -10.56 27.98
CA VAL A 542 1.97 -9.25 28.65
C VAL A 542 1.40 -9.39 30.06
N LYS A 543 0.38 -10.23 30.27
CA LYS A 543 -0.17 -10.52 31.62
C LYS A 543 0.89 -11.09 32.55
N GLU A 544 1.67 -12.05 32.08
CA GLU A 544 2.75 -12.66 32.89
C GLU A 544 3.82 -11.61 33.20
N LYS A 545 4.28 -10.87 32.21
CA LYS A 545 5.31 -9.83 32.36
C LYS A 545 4.92 -8.72 33.32
N THR A 546 3.66 -8.33 33.34
CA THR A 546 3.13 -7.25 34.21
C THR A 546 2.70 -7.74 35.58
N GLY A 547 2.93 -9.03 35.89
CA GLY A 547 2.53 -9.63 37.20
C GLY A 547 1.01 -9.71 37.37
N GLY A 548 0.24 -9.69 36.29
CA GLY A 548 -1.21 -9.83 36.30
C GLY A 548 -1.99 -8.51 36.18
N ALA A 549 -1.31 -7.40 35.85
CA ALA A 549 -1.98 -6.07 35.69
C ALA A 549 -2.93 -6.00 34.50
N LEU A 550 -2.80 -6.87 33.48
CA LEU A 550 -3.80 -7.00 32.42
C LEU A 550 -5.07 -7.67 32.93
N ASP A 551 -6.21 -7.01 32.76
CA ASP A 551 -7.52 -7.58 33.01
C ASP A 551 -8.00 -8.36 31.78
N LEU A 552 -7.74 -9.67 31.75
CA LEU A 552 -8.18 -10.53 30.65
C LEU A 552 -9.68 -10.89 30.68
N ASP A 553 -10.43 -10.41 31.67
CA ASP A 553 -11.89 -10.50 31.71
C ASP A 553 -12.55 -9.26 31.05
N ASN A 554 -11.75 -8.26 30.65
CA ASN A 554 -12.19 -7.02 29.98
C ASN A 554 -11.24 -6.68 28.82
N VAL A 555 -11.30 -7.48 27.74
CA VAL A 555 -10.50 -7.30 26.53
C VAL A 555 -11.39 -6.89 25.35
N GLY A 556 -11.11 -5.73 24.77
CA GLY A 556 -11.67 -5.28 23.51
C GLY A 556 -10.74 -5.53 22.34
N ILE A 557 -11.29 -5.55 21.13
CA ILE A 557 -10.51 -5.61 19.88
C ILE A 557 -11.14 -4.71 18.84
N TYR A 558 -10.30 -3.97 18.11
CA TYR A 558 -10.76 -3.17 16.96
C TYR A 558 -9.79 -3.24 15.80
N GLY A 559 -10.29 -2.94 14.61
CA GLY A 559 -9.48 -2.81 13.41
C GLY A 559 -10.33 -2.65 12.16
N GLY A 560 -9.67 -2.26 11.07
CA GLY A 560 -10.30 -2.05 9.77
C GLY A 560 -9.96 -3.14 8.77
N SER A 561 -10.87 -3.41 7.81
CA SER A 561 -10.63 -4.36 6.73
C SER A 561 -10.32 -5.77 7.26
N TYR A 562 -9.10 -6.28 7.07
CA TYR A 562 -8.66 -7.54 7.68
C TYR A 562 -8.69 -7.47 9.22
N GLY A 563 -8.31 -6.34 9.81
CA GLY A 563 -8.42 -6.12 11.26
C GLY A 563 -9.87 -6.15 11.74
N GLY A 564 -10.81 -5.65 10.95
CA GLY A 564 -12.25 -5.76 11.22
C GLY A 564 -12.76 -7.20 11.08
N PHE A 565 -12.21 -7.98 10.14
CA PHE A 565 -12.39 -9.41 10.08
C PHE A 565 -11.91 -10.08 11.36
N MET A 566 -10.69 -9.74 11.83
CA MET A 566 -10.13 -10.26 13.07
C MET A 566 -10.99 -9.90 14.28
N ALA A 567 -11.51 -8.67 14.37
CA ALA A 567 -12.41 -8.27 15.45
C ALA A 567 -13.67 -9.15 15.53
N LEU A 568 -14.25 -9.53 14.38
CA LEU A 568 -15.39 -10.45 14.35
C LEU A 568 -14.99 -11.90 14.65
N TYR A 569 -13.87 -12.35 14.05
CA TYR A 569 -13.46 -13.74 14.16
C TYR A 569 -13.05 -14.12 15.59
N THR A 570 -12.28 -13.26 16.26
CA THR A 570 -11.80 -13.51 17.63
C THR A 570 -12.93 -13.56 18.65
N LEU A 571 -13.98 -12.74 18.49
CA LEU A 571 -15.18 -12.77 19.38
C LEU A 571 -15.90 -14.12 19.36
N THR A 572 -15.75 -14.90 18.30
CA THR A 572 -16.37 -16.22 18.17
C THR A 572 -15.37 -17.36 18.36
N ALA A 573 -14.13 -17.21 17.90
CA ALA A 573 -13.08 -18.21 18.01
C ALA A 573 -12.46 -18.28 19.42
N ALA A 574 -12.41 -17.16 20.15
CA ALA A 574 -11.87 -17.07 21.51
C ALA A 574 -12.79 -16.25 22.44
N PRO A 575 -14.09 -16.64 22.60
CA PRO A 575 -15.08 -15.85 23.32
C PRO A 575 -14.81 -15.70 24.82
N ASP A 576 -13.90 -16.49 25.39
CA ASP A 576 -13.49 -16.37 26.78
C ASP A 576 -12.29 -15.40 26.96
N ARG A 577 -11.84 -14.78 25.88
CA ARG A 577 -10.72 -13.84 25.84
C ARG A 577 -11.09 -12.45 25.33
N PHE A 578 -12.09 -12.36 24.44
CA PHE A 578 -12.53 -11.10 23.86
C PHE A 578 -13.97 -10.80 24.24
N HIS A 579 -14.21 -9.62 24.80
CA HIS A 579 -15.45 -9.24 25.47
C HIS A 579 -16.19 -8.10 24.77
N ALA A 580 -15.55 -7.37 23.85
CA ALA A 580 -16.15 -6.35 23.00
C ALA A 580 -15.38 -6.23 21.69
N GLY A 581 -16.07 -5.98 20.56
CA GLY A 581 -15.40 -5.82 19.27
C GLY A 581 -15.92 -4.66 18.45
N ALA A 582 -15.01 -3.87 17.88
CA ALA A 582 -15.36 -2.83 16.90
C ALA A 582 -14.80 -3.21 15.52
N ALA A 583 -15.70 -3.56 14.59
CA ALA A 583 -15.35 -4.09 13.28
C ALA A 583 -15.61 -3.05 12.19
N LEU A 584 -14.53 -2.44 11.67
CA LEU A 584 -14.57 -1.37 10.68
C LEU A 584 -14.39 -1.97 9.28
N ARG A 585 -15.26 -1.63 8.32
CA ARG A 585 -15.15 -2.04 6.89
C ARG A 585 -14.63 -3.48 6.69
N LYS A 586 -15.19 -4.40 7.47
CA LYS A 586 -14.72 -5.78 7.68
C LYS A 586 -15.16 -6.73 6.59
N VAL A 587 -14.31 -7.74 6.33
CA VAL A 587 -14.71 -8.94 5.61
C VAL A 587 -15.41 -9.89 6.59
N SER A 588 -16.71 -10.09 6.44
CA SER A 588 -17.46 -11.10 7.22
C SER A 588 -17.67 -12.40 6.45
N ASN A 589 -17.62 -12.34 5.12
CA ASN A 589 -17.83 -13.46 4.23
C ASN A 589 -16.75 -13.46 3.12
N TRP A 590 -15.77 -14.33 3.24
CA TRP A 590 -14.67 -14.42 2.27
C TRP A 590 -15.12 -14.79 0.86
N ARG A 591 -16.30 -15.44 0.67
CA ARG A 591 -16.86 -15.68 -0.67
C ARG A 591 -17.24 -14.37 -1.37
N ASN A 592 -17.81 -13.39 -0.64
CA ASN A 592 -18.07 -12.06 -1.19
C ASN A 592 -16.77 -11.41 -1.64
N TYR A 593 -15.74 -11.50 -0.78
CA TYR A 593 -14.44 -10.90 -1.09
C TYR A 593 -13.73 -11.61 -2.25
N TYR A 594 -13.91 -12.94 -2.42
CA TYR A 594 -13.42 -13.64 -3.60
C TYR A 594 -14.01 -13.06 -4.90
N TYR A 595 -15.30 -12.80 -4.93
CA TYR A 595 -15.92 -12.24 -6.12
C TYR A 595 -15.54 -10.78 -6.36
N ALA A 596 -15.21 -10.02 -5.33
CA ALA A 596 -14.74 -8.64 -5.42
C ALA A 596 -13.24 -8.57 -5.74
N ASN A 597 -12.42 -9.38 -5.06
CA ASN A 597 -10.97 -9.35 -5.11
C ASN A 597 -10.37 -10.78 -5.19
N PRO A 598 -10.55 -11.49 -6.30
CA PRO A 598 -10.05 -12.86 -6.45
C PRO A 598 -8.52 -12.95 -6.35
N TRP A 599 -7.79 -11.87 -6.69
CA TRP A 599 -6.34 -11.76 -6.54
C TRP A 599 -5.84 -11.98 -5.11
N TYR A 600 -6.65 -11.56 -4.14
CA TYR A 600 -6.31 -11.70 -2.74
C TYR A 600 -6.65 -13.10 -2.21
N THR A 601 -7.87 -13.56 -2.52
CA THR A 601 -8.43 -14.77 -1.89
C THR A 601 -8.01 -16.06 -2.57
N LEU A 602 -7.91 -16.09 -3.90
CA LEU A 602 -7.51 -17.31 -4.62
C LEU A 602 -6.17 -17.88 -4.16
N PRO A 603 -5.10 -17.06 -4.00
CA PRO A 603 -3.83 -17.56 -3.49
C PRO A 603 -3.90 -18.14 -2.07
N ARG A 604 -4.76 -17.58 -1.21
CA ARG A 604 -4.86 -17.91 0.21
C ARG A 604 -5.83 -19.06 0.49
N LEU A 605 -7.00 -19.05 -0.16
CA LEU A 605 -8.10 -19.97 0.15
C LEU A 605 -8.43 -20.96 -0.97
N GLY A 606 -7.96 -20.70 -2.19
CA GLY A 606 -8.35 -21.50 -3.36
C GLY A 606 -9.67 -21.02 -3.99
N ASP A 607 -10.20 -21.80 -4.95
CA ASP A 607 -11.51 -21.52 -5.57
C ASP A 607 -12.65 -21.95 -4.65
N PRO A 608 -13.62 -21.07 -4.31
CA PRO A 608 -14.72 -21.42 -3.41
C PRO A 608 -15.66 -22.49 -3.92
N GLU A 609 -15.69 -22.78 -5.22
CA GLU A 609 -16.48 -23.88 -5.80
C GLU A 609 -15.76 -25.23 -5.63
N GLU A 610 -14.43 -25.23 -5.55
CA GLU A 610 -13.61 -26.43 -5.36
C GLU A 610 -13.38 -26.76 -3.88
N VAL A 611 -13.19 -25.73 -3.05
CA VAL A 611 -12.83 -25.85 -1.62
C VAL A 611 -13.73 -24.98 -0.72
N PRO A 612 -15.06 -25.20 -0.75
CA PRO A 612 -16.00 -24.38 0.01
C PRO A 612 -15.71 -24.31 1.52
N GLU A 613 -15.17 -25.38 2.10
CA GLU A 613 -14.85 -25.46 3.53
C GLU A 613 -13.75 -24.49 3.97
N HIS A 614 -12.84 -24.07 3.08
CA HIS A 614 -11.82 -23.05 3.39
C HIS A 614 -12.48 -21.70 3.66
N TYR A 615 -13.52 -21.38 2.90
CA TYR A 615 -14.28 -20.15 3.03
C TYR A 615 -15.18 -20.18 4.25
N ASP A 616 -15.87 -21.31 4.49
CA ASP A 616 -16.79 -21.44 5.61
C ASP A 616 -16.05 -21.32 6.95
N ARG A 617 -14.91 -22.00 7.11
CA ARG A 617 -14.12 -21.92 8.36
C ARG A 617 -13.39 -20.59 8.57
N SER A 618 -13.13 -19.85 7.49
CA SER A 618 -12.47 -18.54 7.57
C SER A 618 -13.44 -17.37 7.70
N SER A 619 -14.76 -17.57 7.42
CA SER A 619 -15.73 -16.47 7.41
C SER A 619 -16.41 -16.29 8.78
N PRO A 620 -16.28 -15.12 9.43
CA PRO A 620 -16.99 -14.81 10.67
C PRO A 620 -18.51 -14.99 10.56
N LEU A 621 -19.09 -14.78 9.38
CA LEU A 621 -20.52 -14.98 9.11
C LEU A 621 -21.00 -16.40 9.49
N THR A 622 -20.15 -17.40 9.28
CA THR A 622 -20.46 -18.79 9.65
C THR A 622 -20.71 -18.95 11.15
N TYR A 623 -20.02 -18.17 11.96
CA TYR A 623 -20.05 -18.25 13.43
C TYR A 623 -20.90 -17.16 14.08
N ALA A 624 -21.52 -16.26 13.28
CA ALA A 624 -22.35 -15.18 13.81
C ALA A 624 -23.48 -15.67 14.76
N PRO A 625 -24.12 -16.86 14.53
CA PRO A 625 -25.09 -17.41 15.49
C PRO A 625 -24.51 -17.69 16.87
N GLU A 626 -23.21 -17.86 17.03
CA GLU A 626 -22.52 -18.19 18.27
C GLU A 626 -21.98 -16.96 19.01
N LEU A 627 -22.16 -15.75 18.46
CA LEU A 627 -21.69 -14.51 19.07
C LEU A 627 -22.27 -14.33 20.48
N LYS A 628 -21.42 -14.09 21.46
CA LYS A 628 -21.82 -13.90 22.88
C LYS A 628 -21.68 -12.44 23.33
N HIS A 629 -20.70 -11.73 22.81
CA HIS A 629 -20.26 -10.43 23.28
C HIS A 629 -20.75 -9.29 22.39
N PRO A 630 -20.80 -8.05 22.90
CA PRO A 630 -21.22 -6.90 22.11
C PRO A 630 -20.26 -6.63 20.95
N VAL A 631 -20.83 -6.17 19.83
CA VAL A 631 -20.07 -5.78 18.63
C VAL A 631 -20.67 -4.52 18.01
N ILE A 632 -19.80 -3.59 17.58
CA ILE A 632 -20.19 -2.46 16.75
C ILE A 632 -19.67 -2.68 15.31
N LEU A 633 -20.56 -2.52 14.32
CA LEU A 633 -20.30 -2.72 12.91
C LEU A 633 -20.28 -1.36 12.19
N LEU A 634 -19.13 -0.94 11.71
CA LEU A 634 -18.92 0.37 11.08
C LEU A 634 -18.51 0.16 9.60
N HIS A 635 -19.15 0.87 8.63
CA HIS A 635 -18.86 0.62 7.22
C HIS A 635 -19.25 1.80 6.31
N GLY A 636 -18.42 2.12 5.32
CA GLY A 636 -18.77 3.02 4.23
C GLY A 636 -19.78 2.37 3.27
N LEU A 637 -20.87 3.05 2.93
CA LEU A 637 -21.90 2.47 2.05
C LEU A 637 -21.37 2.17 0.66
N ILE A 638 -20.54 3.07 0.11
CA ILE A 638 -20.00 3.00 -1.25
C ILE A 638 -18.59 2.39 -1.29
N ASP A 639 -18.26 1.55 -0.31
CA ASP A 639 -17.02 0.78 -0.28
C ASP A 639 -16.98 -0.20 -1.46
N ASP A 640 -16.03 0.00 -2.37
CA ASP A 640 -15.80 -0.78 -3.58
C ASP A 640 -14.63 -1.78 -3.47
N ASN A 641 -14.04 -1.90 -2.28
CA ASN A 641 -13.04 -2.91 -1.93
C ASN A 641 -13.70 -4.05 -1.14
N VAL A 642 -14.15 -3.78 0.09
CA VAL A 642 -15.00 -4.69 0.86
C VAL A 642 -16.43 -4.17 0.78
N GLY A 643 -17.27 -4.80 -0.01
CA GLY A 643 -18.64 -4.32 -0.19
C GLY A 643 -19.41 -4.25 1.12
N SER A 644 -20.20 -3.18 1.34
CA SER A 644 -21.08 -3.03 2.50
C SER A 644 -22.07 -4.19 2.68
N GLN A 645 -22.21 -5.04 1.66
CA GLN A 645 -22.92 -6.31 1.68
C GLN A 645 -22.49 -7.21 2.85
N ASP A 646 -21.21 -7.22 3.19
CA ASP A 646 -20.66 -7.99 4.31
C ASP A 646 -21.27 -7.56 5.65
N THR A 647 -21.41 -6.26 5.88
CA THR A 647 -22.08 -5.75 7.08
C THR A 647 -23.56 -6.12 7.13
N PHE A 648 -24.26 -6.00 6.02
CA PHE A 648 -25.69 -6.31 5.96
C PHE A 648 -25.96 -7.80 6.17
N GLN A 649 -25.19 -8.69 5.57
CA GLN A 649 -25.32 -10.13 5.77
C GLN A 649 -25.02 -10.53 7.22
N TYR A 650 -23.99 -9.96 7.83
CA TYR A 650 -23.63 -10.25 9.23
C TYR A 650 -24.73 -9.76 10.19
N ALA A 651 -25.20 -8.52 10.00
CA ALA A 651 -26.30 -7.97 10.82
C ALA A 651 -27.61 -8.77 10.65
N GLU A 652 -27.95 -9.17 9.43
CA GLU A 652 -29.13 -10.02 9.18
C GLU A 652 -29.01 -11.36 9.91
N GLU A 653 -27.84 -12.00 9.89
CA GLU A 653 -27.62 -13.27 10.61
C GLU A 653 -27.79 -13.08 12.12
N LEU A 654 -27.26 -11.98 12.68
CA LEU A 654 -27.49 -11.65 14.09
C LEU A 654 -28.97 -11.45 14.44
N ILE A 655 -29.72 -10.75 13.57
CA ILE A 655 -31.17 -10.54 13.74
C ILE A 655 -31.92 -11.86 13.71
N GLN A 656 -31.65 -12.74 12.73
CA GLN A 656 -32.32 -14.03 12.60
C GLN A 656 -32.06 -14.94 13.78
N ASN A 657 -30.88 -14.82 14.41
CA ASN A 657 -30.52 -15.54 15.63
C ASN A 657 -30.88 -14.80 16.92
N ARG A 658 -31.62 -13.68 16.83
CA ARG A 658 -32.13 -12.87 17.95
C ARG A 658 -31.05 -12.27 18.85
N HIS A 659 -29.85 -12.06 18.31
CA HIS A 659 -28.83 -11.27 19.02
C HIS A 659 -29.26 -9.81 19.10
N ARG A 660 -29.04 -9.19 20.25
CA ARG A 660 -29.40 -7.77 20.48
C ARG A 660 -28.20 -6.91 20.86
N ASN A 661 -27.10 -7.53 21.20
CA ASN A 661 -25.88 -6.84 21.65
C ASN A 661 -25.01 -6.45 20.45
N PHE A 662 -25.62 -5.80 19.43
CA PHE A 662 -24.85 -5.23 18.33
C PHE A 662 -25.39 -3.86 17.94
N GLU A 663 -24.47 -3.03 17.49
CA GLU A 663 -24.72 -1.73 16.89
C GLU A 663 -24.25 -1.72 15.45
N MET A 664 -24.83 -0.85 14.64
CA MET A 664 -24.40 -0.69 13.25
C MET A 664 -24.48 0.78 12.84
N MET A 665 -23.40 1.30 12.25
CA MET A 665 -23.40 2.60 11.58
C MET A 665 -22.91 2.44 10.13
N ILE A 666 -23.68 3.00 9.21
CA ILE A 666 -23.33 3.06 7.79
C ILE A 666 -23.06 4.52 7.42
N TYR A 667 -21.88 4.76 6.86
CA TYR A 667 -21.44 6.09 6.40
C TYR A 667 -21.79 6.24 4.91
N PRO A 668 -22.83 7.04 4.59
CA PRO A 668 -23.43 6.98 3.26
C PRO A 668 -22.52 7.38 2.11
N SER A 669 -21.62 8.33 2.32
CA SER A 669 -20.73 8.88 1.29
C SER A 669 -19.30 8.32 1.34
N GLU A 670 -19.02 7.38 2.25
CA GLU A 670 -17.67 6.89 2.49
C GLU A 670 -17.36 5.58 1.75
N ARG A 671 -16.10 5.47 1.32
CA ARG A 671 -15.50 4.30 0.68
C ARG A 671 -14.77 3.43 1.72
N HIS A 672 -13.88 2.55 1.25
CA HIS A 672 -13.05 1.70 2.11
C HIS A 672 -12.12 2.50 3.02
N SER A 673 -11.46 3.52 2.50
CA SER A 673 -10.78 4.55 3.28
C SER A 673 -11.67 5.79 3.31
N PHE A 674 -12.00 6.26 4.51
CA PHE A 674 -12.82 7.45 4.66
C PHE A 674 -12.07 8.69 4.17
N THR A 675 -12.81 9.58 3.55
CA THR A 675 -12.26 10.83 3.00
C THR A 675 -12.62 12.05 3.83
N SER A 676 -13.68 11.99 4.61
CA SER A 676 -14.14 13.10 5.47
C SER A 676 -13.54 13.00 6.87
N ALA A 677 -12.93 14.06 7.35
CA ALA A 677 -12.46 14.20 8.73
C ALA A 677 -13.60 13.97 9.75
N ASN A 678 -14.81 14.47 9.47
CA ASN A 678 -15.97 14.26 10.32
C ASN A 678 -16.42 12.79 10.38
N SER A 679 -16.27 12.04 9.28
CA SER A 679 -16.58 10.60 9.28
C SER A 679 -15.59 9.82 10.13
N TRP A 680 -14.30 10.14 10.03
CA TRP A 680 -13.27 9.58 10.90
C TRP A 680 -13.52 9.89 12.37
N TYR A 681 -13.86 11.14 12.69
CA TYR A 681 -14.18 11.58 14.05
C TYR A 681 -15.39 10.83 14.62
N ASP A 682 -16.50 10.71 13.86
CA ASP A 682 -17.69 9.98 14.31
C ASP A 682 -17.40 8.48 14.49
N GLU A 683 -16.63 7.86 13.57
CA GLU A 683 -16.27 6.44 13.67
C GLU A 683 -15.50 6.14 14.95
N TYR A 684 -14.45 6.90 15.24
CA TYR A 684 -13.61 6.66 16.41
C TYR A 684 -14.25 7.15 17.72
N SER A 685 -15.12 8.15 17.68
CA SER A 685 -15.92 8.52 18.84
C SER A 685 -16.85 7.39 19.27
N ARG A 686 -17.51 6.73 18.31
CA ARG A 686 -18.34 5.53 18.59
C ARG A 686 -17.53 4.37 19.14
N ILE A 687 -16.33 4.10 18.61
CA ILE A 687 -15.43 3.05 19.10
C ILE A 687 -15.02 3.33 20.55
N PHE A 688 -14.65 4.58 20.84
CA PHE A 688 -14.25 5.00 22.18
C PHE A 688 -15.41 4.85 23.18
N GLU A 689 -16.59 5.38 22.87
CA GLU A 689 -17.80 5.27 23.69
C GLU A 689 -18.20 3.80 23.92
N PHE A 690 -18.12 2.98 22.87
CA PHE A 690 -18.42 1.54 22.93
C PHE A 690 -17.49 0.79 23.89
N PHE A 691 -16.19 1.07 23.87
CA PHE A 691 -15.26 0.45 24.82
C PHE A 691 -15.42 0.97 26.24
N GLU A 692 -15.73 2.26 26.43
CA GLU A 692 -16.06 2.82 27.74
C GLU A 692 -17.29 2.15 28.37
N GLU A 693 -18.30 1.81 27.57
CA GLU A 693 -19.54 1.16 28.03
C GLU A 693 -19.34 -0.32 28.35
N HIS A 694 -18.51 -1.03 27.57
CA HIS A 694 -18.47 -2.49 27.64
C HIS A 694 -17.24 -3.08 28.32
N LEU A 695 -16.18 -2.30 28.56
CA LEU A 695 -14.94 -2.77 29.18
C LEU A 695 -14.67 -2.14 30.55
N LYS A 696 -15.43 -1.14 30.96
CA LYS A 696 -15.38 -0.49 32.28
C LYS A 696 -16.71 -0.61 32.99
#